data_0a6cc4fc3e744f25da560440c3bd710f
#
_entry.id   0a6cc4fc3e744f25da560440c3bd710f
#
_cell.length_a   1.000
_cell.length_b   1.000
_cell.length_c   1.000
_cell.angle_alpha   90.00
_cell.angle_beta   90.00
_cell.angle_gamma   90.00
#
_symmetry.space_group_name_H-M   'P 1'
#
loop_
_entity.id
_entity.type
_entity.pdbx_description
1 polymer ?
#
loop_
_entity_poly.entity_id
_entity_poly.type
_entity_poly.pdbx_seq_one_letter_code
_entity_poly.pdbx_strand_id
1 'polypeptide(L)'
;MVSLPKTRRMYAVVWLGWFLALLLLACAYRLPMHSVDGQTSQVALPLLGSVVTHDPNQGGLFPWLFRARWRKWAWRHYQAAWRVYARLRWAARLTHARAVWAAGVARLILSGAVTMAVIVDTLTRAQLRRQLGALPVLYALLEVLHVREIVNRYCPSEAQVDHGAVVVVLVLNRLMAPRALVRVADWVAQTVLTQTLGLPANKFNDDRLGRTLDVLASHEREIWLEIVNAALVQFDIDVSFIFYDLTAFVMQGEFKDSDKVDYGFAHNTPSDKQKVKEGLSVSSDGNVPLDYAALSGRTADLATVQANMERLCHLLQRCGYPLDQVVIIGDRGTLNDEIAVKYDAKGLKYLAGLKAHQKEHADLLKAVPEEQFSSHPLTDERGRSGHYGLPCVITFQHEGKTVTHRGLILLSGPMRHAVRQGRAQQLHALRDELTAVRAKIGKKRCRSVKEVQARAETCLRHSSVGDLMRVEAHTTAEGHVALRWWIDTDALWHAMQTDGRYLLATNDWTLTPCRMFELYRAKDGVEKCFRISKQVLRVRPLYVHSDERIEAMLLINLLALLVYNLLERELRQRGLPWTTRRLIEQLENLTVVETHCWDGSVVCRLTPVSDEQRQLMDFLSGLVLALRLPRLRLALTAPSELLILPAPPTATLGQVTLAEIA
;
A
#
# COMPACT_ATOMS: atom_id res chain seq x y z
N MET A 1 39.76 22.94 47.71
CA MET A 1 38.52 22.16 47.57
C MET A 1 37.43 23.06 46.99
N VAL A 2 37.26 23.02 45.73
CA VAL A 2 36.22 23.80 45.03
C VAL A 2 34.93 23.01 45.06
N SER A 3 33.93 23.51 45.74
CA SER A 3 32.61 22.88 45.83
C SER A 3 31.90 22.95 44.47
N LEU A 4 31.80 21.82 43.81
CA LEU A 4 30.99 21.68 42.59
C LEU A 4 29.49 21.88 42.91
N PRO A 5 28.72 22.59 42.07
CA PRO A 5 27.28 22.79 42.28
C PRO A 5 26.55 21.44 42.35
N LYS A 6 25.51 21.35 43.20
CA LYS A 6 24.72 20.12 43.48
C LYS A 6 24.29 19.36 42.24
N THR A 7 24.02 20.04 41.15
CA THR A 7 23.67 19.45 39.86
C THR A 7 24.81 18.64 39.22
N ARG A 8 26.05 19.13 39.29
CA ARG A 8 27.24 18.41 38.77
C ARG A 8 27.59 17.18 39.60
N ARG A 9 27.36 17.20 40.91
CA ARG A 9 27.56 16.00 41.75
C ARG A 9 26.57 14.90 41.43
N MET A 10 25.31 15.23 41.13
CA MET A 10 24.29 14.26 40.71
C MET A 10 24.61 13.65 39.37
N TYR A 11 25.14 14.42 38.43
CA TYR A 11 25.61 13.89 37.16
C TYR A 11 26.80 12.94 37.31
N ALA A 12 27.76 13.28 38.17
CA ALA A 12 28.93 12.44 38.45
C ALA A 12 28.53 11.08 39.05
N VAL A 13 27.56 11.06 39.98
CA VAL A 13 27.04 9.83 40.59
C VAL A 13 26.28 8.97 39.60
N VAL A 14 25.47 9.57 38.75
CA VAL A 14 24.76 8.86 37.70
C VAL A 14 25.73 8.27 36.65
N TRP A 15 26.75 9.05 36.24
CA TRP A 15 27.80 8.58 35.34
C TRP A 15 28.66 7.48 35.97
N LEU A 16 28.98 7.60 37.25
CA LEU A 16 29.74 6.56 37.96
C LEU A 16 28.92 5.26 38.08
N GLY A 17 27.60 5.37 38.34
CA GLY A 17 26.70 4.23 38.38
C GLY A 17 26.56 3.53 37.02
N TRP A 18 26.46 4.30 35.95
CA TRP A 18 26.44 3.74 34.59
C TRP A 18 27.77 3.13 34.16
N PHE A 19 28.89 3.76 34.54
CA PHE A 19 30.24 3.24 34.29
C PHE A 19 30.48 1.93 35.05
N LEU A 20 30.07 1.84 36.30
CA LEU A 20 30.14 0.61 37.11
C LEU A 20 29.24 -0.48 36.55
N ALA A 21 28.02 -0.16 36.11
CA ALA A 21 27.12 -1.11 35.48
C ALA A 21 27.69 -1.64 34.16
N LEU A 22 28.34 -0.78 33.35
CA LEU A 22 29.05 -1.17 32.14
C LEU A 22 30.28 -2.04 32.40
N LEU A 23 31.01 -1.73 33.49
CA LEU A 23 32.19 -2.49 33.93
C LEU A 23 31.79 -3.88 34.46
N LEU A 24 30.69 -3.97 35.23
CA LEU A 24 30.13 -5.24 35.70
C LEU A 24 29.59 -6.10 34.55
N LEU A 25 28.98 -5.48 33.55
CA LEU A 25 28.56 -6.16 32.31
C LEU A 25 29.79 -6.65 31.50
N ALA A 26 30.86 -5.86 31.44
CA ALA A 26 32.10 -6.24 30.78
C ALA A 26 32.84 -7.36 31.54
N CYS A 27 32.78 -7.35 32.89
CA CYS A 27 33.33 -8.44 33.71
C CYS A 27 32.49 -9.72 33.64
N ALA A 28 31.19 -9.63 33.61
CA ALA A 28 30.29 -10.78 33.41
C ALA A 28 30.52 -11.46 32.04
N TYR A 29 31.00 -10.70 31.05
CA TYR A 29 31.37 -11.25 29.72
C TYR A 29 32.75 -11.93 29.69
N ARG A 30 33.57 -11.82 30.74
CA ARG A 30 34.89 -12.45 30.85
C ARG A 30 34.88 -13.81 31.54
N LEU A 31 33.75 -14.26 32.05
CA LEU A 31 33.63 -15.61 32.60
C LEU A 31 33.58 -16.64 31.47
N PRO A 32 34.47 -17.63 31.48
CA PRO A 32 34.47 -18.66 30.46
C PRO A 32 33.19 -19.46 30.53
N MET A 33 32.40 -19.43 29.47
CA MET A 33 31.28 -20.34 29.30
C MET A 33 31.81 -21.75 29.05
N HIS A 34 31.82 -22.57 30.07
CA HIS A 34 31.96 -24.00 29.87
C HIS A 34 30.73 -24.52 29.13
N SER A 35 30.95 -25.03 27.94
CA SER A 35 29.94 -25.73 27.17
C SER A 35 29.67 -27.07 27.86
N VAL A 36 28.48 -27.20 28.41
CA VAL A 36 27.89 -28.51 28.69
C VAL A 36 26.67 -28.59 27.80
N ASP A 37 26.73 -29.51 26.86
CA ASP A 37 25.64 -30.03 26.03
C ASP A 37 24.63 -29.06 25.43
N GLY A 38 24.84 -28.71 24.19
CA GLY A 38 23.85 -28.57 23.12
C GLY A 38 22.63 -27.66 23.31
N GLN A 39 22.43 -27.04 24.47
CA GLN A 39 21.31 -26.12 24.71
C GLN A 39 21.84 -24.75 25.08
N THR A 40 21.81 -23.84 24.11
CA THR A 40 22.07 -22.42 24.36
C THR A 40 21.04 -21.85 25.31
N SER A 41 21.49 -21.53 26.50
CA SER A 41 20.68 -20.91 27.54
C SER A 41 20.15 -19.55 27.10
N GLN A 42 18.86 -19.47 26.88
CA GLN A 42 18.08 -18.23 26.72
C GLN A 42 17.85 -17.46 28.05
N VAL A 43 18.72 -17.59 29.06
CA VAL A 43 18.41 -17.16 30.43
C VAL A 43 18.80 -15.70 30.73
N ALA A 44 19.54 -15.01 29.87
CA ALA A 44 20.01 -13.65 30.16
C ALA A 44 19.24 -12.51 29.47
N LEU A 45 18.28 -12.79 28.58
CA LEU A 45 17.54 -11.76 27.86
C LEU A 45 16.20 -11.29 28.48
N PRO A 46 15.51 -12.01 29.39
CA PRO A 46 14.22 -11.56 29.90
C PRO A 46 14.31 -10.29 30.76
N LEU A 47 15.41 -10.09 31.47
CA LEU A 47 15.53 -8.94 32.38
C LEU A 47 15.78 -7.60 31.65
N LEU A 48 16.40 -7.62 30.50
CA LEU A 48 16.61 -6.40 29.68
C LEU A 48 15.44 -6.15 28.71
N GLY A 49 14.75 -7.19 28.28
CA GLY A 49 13.56 -7.09 27.43
C GLY A 49 12.35 -6.50 28.17
N SER A 50 12.17 -6.86 29.46
CA SER A 50 11.06 -6.35 30.28
C SER A 50 11.19 -4.88 30.68
N VAL A 51 12.42 -4.34 30.65
CA VAL A 51 12.67 -2.91 30.92
C VAL A 51 12.40 -2.02 29.69
N VAL A 52 12.44 -2.59 28.49
CA VAL A 52 12.29 -1.83 27.23
C VAL A 52 10.85 -1.82 26.71
N THR A 53 10.00 -2.74 27.16
CA THR A 53 8.61 -2.89 26.67
C THR A 53 7.56 -2.24 27.58
N HIS A 54 7.95 -1.63 28.70
CA HIS A 54 6.97 -0.93 29.56
C HIS A 54 6.57 0.42 28.94
N ASP A 55 5.29 0.54 28.63
CA ASP A 55 4.63 1.82 28.32
C ASP A 55 4.93 2.84 29.42
N PRO A 56 5.56 3.97 29.12
CA PRO A 56 5.88 5.00 30.10
C PRO A 56 4.65 5.64 30.77
N ASN A 57 3.43 5.27 30.38
CA ASN A 57 2.18 5.74 30.96
C ASN A 57 1.58 4.79 32.00
N GLN A 58 2.13 3.59 32.17
CA GLN A 58 1.74 2.69 33.26
C GLN A 58 2.72 2.83 34.42
N GLY A 59 2.22 3.27 35.55
CA GLY A 59 2.93 3.65 36.77
C GLY A 59 4.11 2.77 37.16
N GLY A 60 5.26 3.07 36.62
CA GLY A 60 6.54 2.44 36.99
C GLY A 60 7.16 3.11 38.21
N LEU A 61 8.08 2.42 38.86
CA LEU A 61 8.69 2.70 40.18
C LEU A 61 9.31 4.10 40.42
N PHE A 62 9.37 4.99 39.43
CA PHE A 62 9.94 6.34 39.57
C PHE A 62 9.17 7.43 38.78
N PRO A 63 7.98 7.86 39.22
CA PRO A 63 7.18 8.88 38.50
C PRO A 63 7.86 10.25 38.35
N TRP A 64 8.85 10.58 39.20
CA TRP A 64 9.55 11.87 39.19
C TRP A 64 10.63 12.00 38.10
N LEU A 65 11.12 10.88 37.54
CA LEU A 65 12.08 10.88 36.42
C LEU A 65 11.49 11.32 35.09
N PHE A 66 10.16 11.50 35.02
CA PHE A 66 9.43 11.64 33.75
C PHE A 66 8.78 13.00 33.51
N ARG A 67 9.22 14.08 34.15
CA ARG A 67 8.81 15.43 33.71
C ARG A 67 9.34 15.74 32.31
N ALA A 68 8.52 16.39 31.46
CA ALA A 68 8.72 16.49 30.02
C ALA A 68 10.10 16.94 29.50
N ARG A 69 10.81 17.80 30.27
CA ARG A 69 12.18 18.25 29.94
C ARG A 69 13.24 17.17 30.13
N TRP A 70 13.08 16.30 31.11
CA TRP A 70 13.98 15.19 31.41
C TRP A 70 13.82 14.02 30.47
N ARG A 71 12.59 13.77 29.95
CA ARG A 71 12.34 12.74 28.96
C ARG A 71 13.17 12.92 27.69
N LYS A 72 13.21 14.12 27.13
CA LYS A 72 14.01 14.42 25.92
C LYS A 72 15.51 14.29 26.17
N TRP A 73 15.97 14.69 27.33
CA TRP A 73 17.39 14.60 27.71
C TRP A 73 17.79 13.15 27.98
N ALA A 74 17.06 12.40 28.81
CA ALA A 74 17.31 10.99 29.09
C ALA A 74 17.25 10.11 27.82
N TRP A 75 16.29 10.37 26.95
CA TRP A 75 16.19 9.66 25.68
C TRP A 75 17.38 9.91 24.75
N ARG A 76 17.87 11.15 24.65
CA ARG A 76 19.07 11.47 23.86
C ARG A 76 20.32 10.78 24.41
N HIS A 77 20.48 10.76 25.73
CA HIS A 77 21.62 10.11 26.35
C HIS A 77 21.52 8.59 26.30
N TYR A 78 20.32 8.03 26.44
CA TYR A 78 20.06 6.62 26.21
C TYR A 78 20.41 6.20 24.77
N GLN A 79 19.99 6.97 23.79
CA GLN A 79 20.34 6.70 22.38
C GLN A 79 21.85 6.84 22.11
N ALA A 80 22.52 7.77 22.76
CA ALA A 80 23.96 7.92 22.65
C ALA A 80 24.69 6.76 23.32
N ALA A 81 24.31 6.39 24.54
CA ALA A 81 24.85 5.24 25.26
C ALA A 81 24.60 3.92 24.51
N TRP A 82 23.40 3.74 23.94
CA TRP A 82 23.08 2.57 23.11
C TRP A 82 23.92 2.50 21.85
N ARG A 83 24.20 3.64 21.18
CA ARG A 83 25.12 3.68 20.02
C ARG A 83 26.54 3.33 20.41
N VAL A 84 27.03 3.80 21.55
CA VAL A 84 28.36 3.44 22.07
C VAL A 84 28.40 1.96 22.46
N TYR A 85 27.37 1.46 23.16
CA TYR A 85 27.25 0.04 23.51
C TYR A 85 27.18 -0.87 22.28
N ALA A 86 26.40 -0.50 21.28
CA ALA A 86 26.32 -1.25 20.03
C ALA A 86 27.67 -1.30 19.30
N ARG A 87 28.42 -0.18 19.28
CA ARG A 87 29.77 -0.12 18.72
C ARG A 87 30.77 -0.95 19.52
N LEU A 88 30.74 -0.89 20.85
CA LEU A 88 31.62 -1.67 21.72
C LEU A 88 31.30 -3.17 21.63
N ARG A 89 30.03 -3.55 21.60
CA ARG A 89 29.60 -4.92 21.44
C ARG A 89 30.00 -5.46 20.05
N TRP A 90 29.90 -4.63 19.02
CA TRP A 90 30.34 -4.99 17.68
C TRP A 90 31.86 -5.15 17.62
N ALA A 91 32.63 -4.21 18.22
CA ALA A 91 34.09 -4.30 18.34
C ALA A 91 34.54 -5.52 19.15
N ALA A 92 33.85 -5.86 20.25
CA ALA A 92 34.13 -7.03 21.07
C ALA A 92 33.85 -8.33 20.32
N ARG A 93 32.75 -8.41 19.55
CA ARG A 93 32.47 -9.57 18.69
C ARG A 93 33.52 -9.72 17.58
N LEU A 94 33.94 -8.59 17.01
CA LEU A 94 34.99 -8.59 15.99
C LEU A 94 36.34 -9.07 16.56
N THR A 95 36.73 -8.63 17.78
CA THR A 95 37.97 -9.06 18.43
C THR A 95 37.88 -10.51 18.87
N HIS A 96 36.76 -11.01 19.37
CA HIS A 96 36.57 -12.42 19.70
C HIS A 96 36.59 -13.29 18.45
N ALA A 97 35.84 -12.93 17.41
CA ALA A 97 35.87 -13.64 16.12
C ALA A 97 37.30 -13.69 15.52
N ARG A 98 38.05 -12.58 15.62
CA ARG A 98 39.46 -12.51 15.20
C ARG A 98 40.36 -13.42 16.03
N ALA A 99 40.16 -13.49 17.34
CA ALA A 99 40.94 -14.36 18.23
C ALA A 99 40.66 -15.84 17.97
N VAL A 100 39.41 -16.22 17.84
CA VAL A 100 39.01 -17.60 17.49
C VAL A 100 39.52 -17.99 16.12
N TRP A 101 39.43 -17.08 15.16
CA TRP A 101 39.93 -17.30 13.81
C TRP A 101 41.46 -17.38 13.77
N ALA A 102 42.17 -16.47 14.46
CA ALA A 102 43.65 -16.52 14.59
C ALA A 102 44.14 -17.83 15.24
N ALA A 103 43.43 -18.31 16.27
CA ALA A 103 43.71 -19.60 16.88
C ALA A 103 43.46 -20.78 15.92
N GLY A 104 42.38 -20.68 15.10
CA GLY A 104 42.10 -21.68 14.05
C GLY A 104 43.14 -21.68 12.95
N VAL A 105 43.57 -20.51 12.47
CA VAL A 105 44.64 -20.35 11.47
C VAL A 105 45.98 -20.84 12.02
N ALA A 106 46.32 -20.50 13.27
CA ALA A 106 47.53 -20.98 13.92
C ALA A 106 47.54 -22.52 14.02
N ARG A 107 46.41 -23.16 14.34
CA ARG A 107 46.29 -24.63 14.30
C ARG A 107 46.48 -25.22 12.91
N LEU A 108 45.92 -24.58 11.88
CA LEU A 108 46.08 -25.02 10.48
C LEU A 108 47.53 -24.86 9.98
N ILE A 109 48.21 -23.76 10.36
CA ILE A 109 49.61 -23.52 10.07
C ILE A 109 50.49 -24.58 10.74
N LEU A 110 50.24 -24.86 12.03
CA LEU A 110 50.97 -25.86 12.80
C LEU A 110 50.72 -27.28 12.31
N SER A 111 49.60 -27.57 11.67
CA SER A 111 49.29 -28.87 11.06
C SER A 111 49.91 -29.06 9.67
N GLY A 112 50.58 -28.03 9.13
CA GLY A 112 51.16 -28.09 7.79
C GLY A 112 50.14 -28.19 6.63
N ALA A 113 48.87 -28.06 6.93
CA ALA A 113 47.77 -28.29 5.99
C ALA A 113 47.42 -27.09 5.12
N VAL A 114 48.00 -25.91 5.38
CA VAL A 114 47.63 -24.66 4.68
C VAL A 114 48.87 -23.95 4.15
N THR A 115 48.92 -23.70 2.86
CA THR A 115 49.96 -22.89 2.24
C THR A 115 49.76 -21.40 2.55
N MET A 116 50.83 -20.59 2.57
CA MET A 116 50.75 -19.14 2.82
C MET A 116 49.81 -18.43 1.86
N ALA A 117 49.67 -18.88 0.63
CA ALA A 117 48.74 -18.32 -0.35
C ALA A 117 47.26 -18.46 0.09
N VAL A 118 46.91 -19.63 0.66
CA VAL A 118 45.53 -19.86 1.19
C VAL A 118 45.28 -19.03 2.45
N ILE A 119 46.31 -18.75 3.24
CA ILE A 119 46.19 -17.91 4.45
C ILE A 119 45.94 -16.45 4.06
N VAL A 120 46.66 -15.94 3.06
CA VAL A 120 46.44 -14.57 2.55
C VAL A 120 45.06 -14.41 1.94
N ASP A 121 44.60 -15.42 1.21
CA ASP A 121 43.27 -15.43 0.56
C ASP A 121 42.12 -15.49 1.59
N THR A 122 42.37 -16.01 2.79
CA THR A 122 41.36 -16.08 3.87
C THR A 122 41.43 -14.93 4.89
N LEU A 123 42.43 -14.05 4.82
CA LEU A 123 42.56 -12.89 5.69
C LEU A 123 41.57 -11.76 5.27
N THR A 124 40.44 -11.70 5.90
CA THR A 124 39.41 -10.67 5.62
C THR A 124 39.58 -9.44 6.52
N ARG A 125 39.54 -8.25 5.94
CA ARG A 125 39.46 -6.97 6.67
C ARG A 125 38.08 -6.71 7.25
N ALA A 126 37.04 -6.99 6.47
CA ALA A 126 35.65 -6.80 6.85
C ALA A 126 34.73 -7.66 5.99
N GLN A 127 33.56 -8.02 6.53
CA GLN A 127 32.49 -8.59 5.77
C GLN A 127 31.28 -7.67 5.87
N LEU A 128 30.73 -7.27 4.74
CA LEU A 128 29.50 -6.51 4.64
C LEU A 128 28.42 -7.39 4.02
N ARG A 129 27.23 -7.35 4.59
CA ARG A 129 26.05 -8.01 4.01
C ARG A 129 25.17 -6.96 3.39
N ARG A 130 24.82 -7.15 2.12
CA ARG A 130 23.93 -6.28 1.38
C ARG A 130 22.71 -7.05 0.92
N GLN A 131 21.55 -6.52 1.19
CA GLN A 131 20.29 -7.11 0.76
C GLN A 131 20.22 -7.12 -0.77
N LEU A 132 19.97 -8.28 -1.34
CA LEU A 132 19.70 -8.49 -2.76
C LEU A 132 18.19 -8.60 -2.97
N GLY A 133 17.55 -9.57 -2.33
CA GLY A 133 16.10 -9.78 -2.38
C GLY A 133 15.57 -9.86 -3.81
N ALA A 134 14.44 -9.23 -4.03
CA ALA A 134 13.79 -9.09 -5.35
C ALA A 134 14.33 -7.89 -6.17
N LEU A 135 15.33 -7.13 -5.68
CA LEU A 135 15.87 -5.96 -6.38
C LEU A 135 16.23 -6.22 -7.84
N PRO A 136 16.86 -7.36 -8.21
CA PRO A 136 17.20 -7.61 -9.60
C PRO A 136 16.06 -7.54 -10.57
N VAL A 137 14.97 -8.22 -10.29
CA VAL A 137 13.80 -8.26 -11.19
C VAL A 137 13.04 -6.94 -11.18
N LEU A 138 12.91 -6.29 -10.01
CA LEU A 138 12.22 -5.01 -9.88
C LEU A 138 12.99 -3.90 -10.59
N TYR A 139 14.32 -3.87 -10.45
CA TYR A 139 15.18 -2.92 -11.14
C TYR A 139 15.11 -3.13 -12.66
N ALA A 140 15.19 -4.40 -13.11
CA ALA A 140 15.09 -4.72 -14.54
C ALA A 140 13.77 -4.22 -15.17
N LEU A 141 12.65 -4.32 -14.46
CA LEU A 141 11.37 -3.76 -14.93
C LEU A 141 11.42 -2.23 -15.06
N LEU A 142 12.04 -1.53 -14.11
CA LEU A 142 12.20 -0.07 -14.18
C LEU A 142 13.08 0.37 -15.36
N GLU A 143 14.13 -0.40 -15.67
CA GLU A 143 15.00 -0.16 -16.84
C GLU A 143 14.24 -0.38 -18.15
N VAL A 144 13.45 -1.45 -18.28
CA VAL A 144 12.63 -1.70 -19.48
C VAL A 144 11.55 -0.66 -19.68
N LEU A 145 11.04 -0.10 -18.60
CA LEU A 145 10.11 1.04 -18.65
C LEU A 145 10.80 2.37 -18.90
N HIS A 146 12.13 2.38 -19.03
CA HIS A 146 12.96 3.57 -19.26
C HIS A 146 12.75 4.67 -18.20
N VAL A 147 12.40 4.28 -16.96
CA VAL A 147 11.99 5.23 -15.91
C VAL A 147 13.08 6.29 -15.66
N ARG A 148 14.35 5.87 -15.50
CA ARG A 148 15.45 6.79 -15.25
C ARG A 148 15.67 7.74 -16.41
N GLU A 149 15.64 7.24 -17.64
CA GLU A 149 15.89 8.00 -18.87
C GLU A 149 14.77 9.02 -19.12
N ILE A 150 13.50 8.60 -18.97
CA ILE A 150 12.35 9.46 -19.14
C ILE A 150 12.37 10.59 -18.11
N VAL A 151 12.57 10.26 -16.82
CA VAL A 151 12.66 11.29 -15.77
C VAL A 151 13.79 12.27 -16.06
N ASN A 152 14.98 11.82 -16.44
CA ASN A 152 16.11 12.70 -16.71
C ASN A 152 15.92 13.58 -17.95
N ARG A 153 15.07 13.14 -18.89
CA ARG A 153 14.71 13.95 -20.07
C ARG A 153 13.87 15.17 -19.69
N TYR A 154 12.90 14.98 -18.80
CA TYR A 154 12.02 16.07 -18.34
C TYR A 154 12.62 16.86 -17.19
N CYS A 155 13.43 16.21 -16.36
CA CYS A 155 14.05 16.76 -15.17
C CYS A 155 15.59 16.66 -15.29
N PRO A 156 16.25 17.43 -16.16
CA PRO A 156 17.70 17.36 -16.33
C PRO A 156 18.41 17.84 -15.05
N SER A 157 19.58 17.27 -14.76
CA SER A 157 20.39 17.64 -13.59
C SER A 157 21.88 17.45 -13.87
N GLU A 158 22.66 18.44 -13.51
CA GLU A 158 24.14 18.38 -13.53
C GLU A 158 24.72 17.78 -12.23
N ALA A 159 23.87 17.44 -11.27
CA ALA A 159 24.31 16.87 -10.00
C ALA A 159 24.83 15.45 -10.17
N GLN A 160 25.76 15.05 -9.30
CA GLN A 160 26.33 13.69 -9.29
C GLN A 160 25.26 12.58 -9.24
N VAL A 161 24.13 12.85 -8.62
CA VAL A 161 22.95 11.95 -8.61
C VAL A 161 21.85 12.63 -9.41
N ASP A 162 21.48 12.04 -10.53
CA ASP A 162 20.39 12.51 -11.38
C ASP A 162 19.00 12.24 -10.75
N HIS A 163 17.98 12.95 -11.19
CA HIS A 163 16.62 12.81 -10.67
C HIS A 163 16.03 11.43 -10.97
N GLY A 164 16.35 10.85 -12.13
CA GLY A 164 15.89 9.51 -12.51
C GLY A 164 16.42 8.43 -11.58
N ALA A 165 17.69 8.50 -11.15
CA ALA A 165 18.25 7.59 -10.16
C ALA A 165 17.54 7.71 -8.80
N VAL A 166 17.19 8.94 -8.40
CA VAL A 166 16.40 9.16 -7.17
C VAL A 166 15.02 8.51 -7.27
N VAL A 167 14.32 8.72 -8.40
CA VAL A 167 12.99 8.12 -8.64
C VAL A 167 13.08 6.60 -8.60
N VAL A 168 14.04 5.98 -9.27
CA VAL A 168 14.27 4.52 -9.25
C VAL A 168 14.45 4.04 -7.80
N VAL A 169 15.29 4.71 -7.02
CA VAL A 169 15.53 4.34 -5.60
C VAL A 169 14.26 4.48 -4.77
N LEU A 170 13.48 5.56 -4.95
CA LEU A 170 12.23 5.76 -4.23
C LEU A 170 11.19 4.69 -4.57
N VAL A 171 11.04 4.33 -5.84
CA VAL A 171 10.12 3.28 -6.29
C VAL A 171 10.53 1.92 -5.71
N LEU A 172 11.82 1.55 -5.80
CA LEU A 172 12.33 0.31 -5.20
C LEU A 172 12.17 0.29 -3.68
N ASN A 173 12.38 1.44 -3.01
CA ASN A 173 12.14 1.55 -1.58
C ASN A 173 10.67 1.30 -1.23
N ARG A 174 9.72 1.83 -2.00
CA ARG A 174 8.29 1.56 -1.81
C ARG A 174 7.94 0.09 -1.99
N LEU A 175 8.54 -0.59 -2.96
CA LEU A 175 8.29 -2.01 -3.24
C LEU A 175 8.88 -2.93 -2.17
N MET A 176 10.13 -2.68 -1.75
CA MET A 176 10.91 -3.60 -0.91
C MET A 176 10.80 -3.29 0.59
N ALA A 177 10.90 -2.02 0.96
CA ALA A 177 10.97 -1.61 2.36
C ALA A 177 10.48 -0.15 2.54
N PRO A 178 9.18 0.10 2.46
CA PRO A 178 8.62 1.46 2.55
C PRO A 178 9.10 2.22 3.79
N ARG A 179 9.82 3.32 3.61
CA ARG A 179 10.40 4.14 4.69
C ARG A 179 10.14 5.63 4.45
N ALA A 180 10.22 6.42 5.53
CA ALA A 180 10.27 7.87 5.43
C ALA A 180 11.53 8.33 4.68
N LEU A 181 11.47 9.47 3.96
CA LEU A 181 12.57 9.97 3.11
C LEU A 181 13.90 10.02 3.87
N VAL A 182 13.91 10.50 5.10
CA VAL A 182 15.10 10.58 5.98
C VAL A 182 15.77 9.22 6.24
N ARG A 183 15.11 8.10 5.97
CA ARG A 183 15.61 6.73 6.18
C ARG A 183 15.97 6.00 4.90
N VAL A 184 15.77 6.64 3.74
CA VAL A 184 16.04 6.01 2.44
C VAL A 184 17.54 5.77 2.27
N ALA A 185 18.39 6.74 2.62
CA ALA A 185 19.85 6.57 2.56
C ALA A 185 20.36 5.40 3.41
N ASP A 186 19.81 5.22 4.62
CA ASP A 186 20.14 4.09 5.49
C ASP A 186 19.77 2.74 4.84
N TRP A 187 18.64 2.69 4.14
CA TRP A 187 18.20 1.50 3.44
C TRP A 187 19.07 1.22 2.20
N VAL A 188 19.36 2.23 1.39
CA VAL A 188 20.26 2.10 0.22
C VAL A 188 21.62 1.55 0.64
N ALA A 189 22.17 2.04 1.78
CA ALA A 189 23.43 1.55 2.32
C ALA A 189 23.44 0.04 2.67
N GLN A 190 22.27 -0.52 2.95
CA GLN A 190 22.09 -1.93 3.31
C GLN A 190 21.82 -2.84 2.09
N THR A 191 21.68 -2.26 0.91
CA THR A 191 21.32 -2.98 -0.32
C THR A 191 22.46 -3.00 -1.34
N VAL A 192 22.30 -3.80 -2.39
CA VAL A 192 23.22 -3.82 -3.54
C VAL A 192 23.10 -2.59 -4.43
N LEU A 193 22.13 -1.68 -4.18
CA LEU A 193 21.89 -0.52 -5.03
C LEU A 193 23.07 0.45 -5.12
N THR A 194 23.88 0.55 -4.07
CA THR A 194 25.11 1.37 -4.11
C THR A 194 26.08 0.89 -5.20
N GLN A 195 26.20 -0.42 -5.39
CA GLN A 195 27.01 -1.01 -6.45
C GLN A 195 26.32 -0.89 -7.80
N THR A 196 25.03 -1.22 -7.86
CA THR A 196 24.21 -1.16 -9.08
C THR A 196 24.21 0.21 -9.72
N LEU A 197 24.05 1.27 -8.91
CA LEU A 197 24.00 2.65 -9.39
C LEU A 197 25.37 3.31 -9.47
N GLY A 198 26.40 2.72 -8.88
CA GLY A 198 27.72 3.36 -8.76
C GLY A 198 27.72 4.61 -7.87
N LEU A 199 26.73 4.77 -7.00
CA LEU A 199 26.49 5.96 -6.20
C LEU A 199 26.52 5.66 -4.70
N PRO A 200 27.20 6.46 -3.88
CA PRO A 200 27.24 6.24 -2.44
C PRO A 200 25.90 6.58 -1.80
N ALA A 201 25.48 5.78 -0.80
CA ALA A 201 24.18 5.88 -0.16
C ALA A 201 23.88 7.25 0.47
N ASN A 202 24.90 7.96 1.00
CA ASN A 202 24.75 9.27 1.62
C ASN A 202 24.29 10.38 0.64
N LYS A 203 24.39 10.11 -0.67
CA LYS A 203 23.87 11.02 -1.70
C LYS A 203 22.36 10.98 -1.86
N PHE A 204 21.69 9.96 -1.27
CA PHE A 204 20.23 9.82 -1.24
C PHE A 204 19.65 10.36 0.09
N ASN A 205 20.15 11.49 0.57
CA ASN A 205 19.64 12.15 1.76
C ASN A 205 18.26 12.79 1.48
N ASP A 206 17.51 13.10 2.55
CA ASP A 206 16.15 13.66 2.50
C ASP A 206 16.07 14.99 1.73
N ASP A 207 17.09 15.82 1.80
CA ASP A 207 17.20 17.08 1.10
C ASP A 207 17.30 16.87 -0.43
N ARG A 208 18.13 15.91 -0.87
CA ARG A 208 18.21 15.52 -2.28
C ARG A 208 16.91 14.92 -2.79
N LEU A 209 16.31 14.04 -1.99
CA LEU A 209 15.03 13.41 -2.32
C LEU A 209 13.92 14.47 -2.42
N GLY A 210 13.86 15.41 -1.47
CA GLY A 210 12.89 16.50 -1.48
C GLY A 210 12.99 17.39 -2.72
N ARG A 211 14.21 17.82 -3.09
CA ARG A 211 14.46 18.59 -4.33
C ARG A 211 14.04 17.83 -5.59
N THR A 212 14.23 16.52 -5.62
CA THR A 212 13.76 15.71 -6.74
C THR A 212 12.23 15.72 -6.82
N LEU A 213 11.53 15.61 -5.69
CA LEU A 213 10.07 15.67 -5.67
C LEU A 213 9.56 17.05 -6.15
N ASP A 214 10.22 18.14 -5.76
CA ASP A 214 9.85 19.51 -6.18
C ASP A 214 9.95 19.68 -7.71
N VAL A 215 11.02 19.16 -8.34
CA VAL A 215 11.20 19.23 -9.79
C VAL A 215 10.26 18.28 -10.54
N LEU A 216 10.03 17.08 -9.96
CA LEU A 216 9.20 16.03 -10.56
C LEU A 216 7.74 16.48 -10.74
N ALA A 217 7.21 17.25 -9.76
CA ALA A 217 5.83 17.70 -9.75
C ALA A 217 5.45 18.52 -11.00
N SER A 218 6.39 19.30 -11.55
CA SER A 218 6.15 20.13 -12.74
C SER A 218 5.99 19.32 -14.04
N HIS A 219 6.42 18.05 -14.04
CA HIS A 219 6.45 17.19 -15.24
C HIS A 219 5.83 15.83 -14.99
N GLU A 220 5.06 15.70 -13.90
CA GLU A 220 4.51 14.39 -13.47
C GLU A 220 3.68 13.72 -14.55
N ARG A 221 2.88 14.53 -15.27
CA ARG A 221 1.94 14.04 -16.27
C ARG A 221 2.62 13.50 -17.51
N GLU A 222 3.59 14.25 -18.03
CA GLU A 222 4.36 13.86 -19.21
C GLU A 222 5.19 12.61 -18.92
N ILE A 223 5.85 12.58 -17.78
CA ILE A 223 6.64 11.43 -17.33
C ILE A 223 5.74 10.19 -17.22
N TRP A 224 4.57 10.33 -16.58
CA TRP A 224 3.63 9.22 -16.44
C TRP A 224 3.17 8.69 -17.80
N LEU A 225 2.75 9.57 -18.71
CA LEU A 225 2.26 9.18 -20.04
C LEU A 225 3.32 8.43 -20.86
N GLU A 226 4.59 8.84 -20.80
CA GLU A 226 5.66 8.14 -21.52
C GLU A 226 5.95 6.76 -20.91
N ILE A 227 5.99 6.65 -19.59
CA ILE A 227 6.22 5.36 -18.90
C ILE A 227 5.06 4.39 -19.15
N VAL A 228 3.81 4.84 -19.10
CA VAL A 228 2.66 4.01 -19.41
C VAL A 228 2.67 3.56 -20.86
N ASN A 229 2.99 4.44 -21.79
CA ASN A 229 3.12 4.07 -23.20
C ASN A 229 4.21 3.00 -23.40
N ALA A 230 5.36 3.15 -22.73
CA ALA A 230 6.40 2.12 -22.75
C ALA A 230 5.88 0.78 -22.17
N ALA A 231 5.10 0.81 -21.09
CA ALA A 231 4.50 -0.38 -20.50
C ALA A 231 3.50 -1.06 -21.46
N LEU A 232 2.61 -0.28 -22.08
CA LEU A 232 1.60 -0.79 -23.03
C LEU A 232 2.26 -1.49 -24.22
N VAL A 233 3.29 -0.89 -24.79
CA VAL A 233 4.01 -1.43 -25.96
C VAL A 233 4.85 -2.65 -25.57
N GLN A 234 5.63 -2.54 -24.47
CA GLN A 234 6.58 -3.58 -24.09
C GLN A 234 5.90 -4.87 -23.59
N PHE A 235 4.78 -4.74 -22.92
CA PHE A 235 4.10 -5.87 -22.29
C PHE A 235 2.80 -6.29 -23.01
N ASP A 236 2.48 -5.66 -24.14
CA ASP A 236 1.26 -5.96 -24.93
C ASP A 236 0.01 -6.02 -24.03
N ILE A 237 -0.26 -4.91 -23.35
CA ILE A 237 -1.34 -4.84 -22.35
C ILE A 237 -2.68 -4.60 -23.06
N ASP A 238 -3.66 -5.47 -22.82
CA ASP A 238 -5.02 -5.28 -23.29
C ASP A 238 -5.73 -4.15 -22.53
N VAL A 239 -6.14 -3.11 -23.27
CA VAL A 239 -6.87 -1.95 -22.76
C VAL A 239 -8.34 -1.93 -23.20
N SER A 240 -8.87 -3.01 -23.74
CA SER A 240 -10.27 -3.11 -24.18
C SER A 240 -11.25 -2.80 -23.05
N PHE A 241 -10.90 -3.12 -21.81
CA PHE A 241 -11.68 -2.83 -20.62
C PHE A 241 -10.83 -2.10 -19.58
N ILE A 242 -11.30 -0.93 -19.16
CA ILE A 242 -10.61 -0.06 -18.19
C ILE A 242 -11.53 0.15 -16.98
N PHE A 243 -11.06 -0.19 -15.78
CA PHE A 243 -11.76 0.08 -14.52
C PHE A 243 -11.35 1.43 -13.96
N TYR A 244 -12.33 2.26 -13.60
CA TYR A 244 -12.13 3.55 -12.97
C TYR A 244 -12.82 3.60 -11.60
N ASP A 245 -12.09 4.06 -10.59
CA ASP A 245 -12.63 4.28 -9.26
C ASP A 245 -11.81 5.35 -8.50
N LEU A 246 -12.35 5.77 -7.35
CA LEU A 246 -11.77 6.80 -6.49
C LEU A 246 -11.44 6.23 -5.12
N THR A 247 -10.35 6.72 -4.55
CA THR A 247 -10.01 6.44 -3.16
C THR A 247 -9.58 7.70 -2.44
N ALA A 248 -9.49 7.64 -1.10
CA ALA A 248 -8.99 8.75 -0.31
C ALA A 248 -7.85 8.32 0.60
N PHE A 249 -6.84 9.17 0.71
CA PHE A 249 -5.75 9.06 1.65
C PHE A 249 -5.92 10.10 2.75
N VAL A 250 -6.06 9.64 4.00
CA VAL A 250 -6.09 10.53 5.17
C VAL A 250 -4.69 11.09 5.38
N MET A 251 -4.60 12.39 5.48
CA MET A 251 -3.36 13.11 5.73
C MET A 251 -3.14 13.31 7.22
N GLN A 252 -1.87 13.42 7.64
CA GLN A 252 -1.48 13.69 9.02
C GLN A 252 -0.64 14.95 9.05
N GLY A 253 -1.06 15.93 9.82
CA GLY A 253 -0.44 17.25 9.91
C GLY A 253 -1.47 18.36 9.76
N GLU A 254 -0.99 19.60 9.72
CA GLU A 254 -1.79 20.78 9.41
C GLU A 254 -1.48 21.22 7.96
N PHE A 255 -2.52 21.35 7.16
CA PHE A 255 -2.44 21.74 5.74
C PHE A 255 -3.39 22.92 5.52
N LYS A 256 -2.99 24.11 6.00
CA LYS A 256 -3.85 25.32 5.94
C LYS A 256 -3.89 25.94 4.55
N ASP A 257 -2.82 25.82 3.79
CA ASP A 257 -2.62 26.49 2.50
C ASP A 257 -2.60 25.48 1.33
N SER A 258 -3.14 24.28 1.50
CA SER A 258 -3.19 23.23 0.48
C SER A 258 -4.51 23.29 -0.28
N ASP A 259 -4.45 23.28 -1.60
CA ASP A 259 -5.61 23.14 -2.49
C ASP A 259 -6.08 21.68 -2.64
N LYS A 260 -5.23 20.73 -2.27
CA LYS A 260 -5.46 19.29 -2.42
C LYS A 260 -5.92 18.62 -1.13
N VAL A 261 -5.37 19.05 0.01
CA VAL A 261 -5.66 18.43 1.32
C VAL A 261 -6.84 19.12 1.99
N ASP A 262 -7.97 18.44 2.01
CA ASP A 262 -9.21 19.05 2.49
C ASP A 262 -10.14 18.03 3.17
N TYR A 263 -11.14 18.56 3.86
CA TYR A 263 -12.24 17.76 4.41
C TYR A 263 -13.21 17.39 3.29
N GLY A 264 -13.83 16.22 3.38
CA GLY A 264 -14.82 15.80 2.42
C GLY A 264 -15.32 14.40 2.72
N PHE A 265 -16.35 13.98 2.00
CA PHE A 265 -16.88 12.63 2.11
C PHE A 265 -15.99 11.65 1.33
N ALA A 266 -15.65 10.54 1.97
CA ALA A 266 -15.09 9.36 1.31
C ALA A 266 -15.52 8.12 2.08
N HIS A 267 -15.92 7.08 1.37
CA HIS A 267 -16.37 5.84 1.98
C HIS A 267 -15.27 5.24 2.89
N ASN A 268 -15.65 4.75 4.05
CA ASN A 268 -14.73 4.16 5.04
C ASN A 268 -13.61 5.11 5.54
N THR A 269 -13.82 6.41 5.47
CA THR A 269 -12.86 7.41 5.94
C THR A 269 -13.56 8.40 6.86
N PRO A 270 -13.00 8.72 8.05
CA PRO A 270 -13.60 9.68 8.97
C PRO A 270 -13.80 11.05 8.31
N SER A 271 -14.97 11.67 8.50
CA SER A 271 -15.30 12.98 7.92
C SER A 271 -14.51 14.13 8.54
N ASP A 272 -14.06 13.96 9.79
CA ASP A 272 -13.27 14.91 10.57
C ASP A 272 -11.77 14.92 10.25
N LYS A 273 -11.34 14.14 9.25
CA LYS A 273 -9.94 14.07 8.82
C LYS A 273 -9.74 14.69 7.45
N GLN A 274 -8.69 15.50 7.34
CA GLN A 274 -8.21 15.99 6.05
C GLN A 274 -7.69 14.84 5.19
N LYS A 275 -7.94 14.92 3.89
CA LYS A 275 -7.62 13.87 2.93
C LYS A 275 -7.33 14.42 1.54
N VAL A 276 -6.58 13.65 0.78
CA VAL A 276 -6.43 13.79 -0.68
C VAL A 276 -7.16 12.62 -1.32
N LYS A 277 -7.91 12.86 -2.40
CA LYS A 277 -8.50 11.80 -3.22
C LYS A 277 -7.59 11.47 -4.38
N GLU A 278 -7.57 10.20 -4.75
CA GLU A 278 -6.92 9.69 -5.96
C GLU A 278 -7.96 9.02 -6.84
N GLY A 279 -8.06 9.49 -8.08
CA GLY A 279 -8.76 8.78 -9.15
C GLY A 279 -7.78 7.89 -9.87
N LEU A 280 -8.12 6.63 -10.12
CA LEU A 280 -7.25 5.64 -10.75
C LEU A 280 -8.00 4.88 -11.83
N SER A 281 -7.40 4.80 -13.02
CA SER A 281 -7.83 3.95 -14.12
C SER A 281 -6.85 2.81 -14.31
N VAL A 282 -7.33 1.56 -14.37
CA VAL A 282 -6.49 0.38 -14.55
C VAL A 282 -7.04 -0.51 -15.66
N SER A 283 -6.18 -1.23 -16.38
CA SER A 283 -6.59 -2.24 -17.37
C SER A 283 -7.26 -3.43 -16.70
N SER A 284 -8.13 -4.14 -17.41
CA SER A 284 -8.63 -5.45 -16.98
C SER A 284 -7.53 -6.52 -17.02
N ASP A 285 -6.54 -6.34 -17.86
CA ASP A 285 -5.39 -7.23 -18.01
C ASP A 285 -4.31 -6.90 -16.97
N GLY A 286 -4.37 -7.58 -15.86
CA GLY A 286 -3.39 -7.47 -14.76
C GLY A 286 -3.59 -6.26 -13.83
N ASN A 287 -4.64 -5.47 -13.98
CA ASN A 287 -4.91 -4.24 -13.24
C ASN A 287 -3.76 -3.21 -13.35
N VAL A 288 -3.16 -3.11 -14.53
CA VAL A 288 -2.05 -2.18 -14.80
C VAL A 288 -2.58 -0.75 -14.76
N PRO A 289 -1.98 0.16 -13.95
CA PRO A 289 -2.35 1.57 -13.91
C PRO A 289 -2.14 2.24 -15.28
N LEU A 290 -3.18 2.93 -15.75
CA LEU A 290 -3.19 3.64 -17.04
C LEU A 290 -3.24 5.15 -16.86
N ASP A 291 -4.14 5.62 -15.99
CA ASP A 291 -4.33 7.03 -15.69
C ASP A 291 -4.61 7.26 -14.20
N TYR A 292 -4.21 8.42 -13.70
CA TYR A 292 -4.49 8.84 -12.34
C TYR A 292 -4.75 10.34 -12.23
N ALA A 293 -5.33 10.77 -11.11
CA ALA A 293 -5.44 12.18 -10.75
C ALA A 293 -5.37 12.36 -9.24
N ALA A 294 -4.54 13.28 -8.78
CA ALA A 294 -4.57 13.81 -7.43
C ALA A 294 -5.67 14.88 -7.32
N LEU A 295 -6.65 14.66 -6.45
CA LEU A 295 -7.87 15.46 -6.35
C LEU A 295 -8.04 16.00 -4.93
N SER A 296 -8.65 17.17 -4.79
CA SER A 296 -8.99 17.69 -3.48
C SER A 296 -9.92 16.74 -2.71
N GLY A 297 -9.71 16.65 -1.41
CA GLY A 297 -10.53 15.83 -0.52
C GLY A 297 -12.03 16.11 -0.62
N ARG A 298 -12.44 17.33 -1.02
CA ARG A 298 -13.85 17.74 -1.20
C ARG A 298 -14.44 17.37 -2.56
N THR A 299 -13.63 16.98 -3.56
CA THR A 299 -14.10 16.71 -4.90
C THR A 299 -15.17 15.62 -4.92
N ALA A 300 -16.31 15.88 -5.57
CA ALA A 300 -17.37 14.90 -5.74
C ALA A 300 -17.00 13.90 -6.84
N ASP A 301 -17.37 12.63 -6.66
CA ASP A 301 -16.98 11.54 -7.56
C ASP A 301 -17.40 11.80 -9.01
N LEU A 302 -18.62 12.30 -9.24
CA LEU A 302 -19.14 12.59 -10.56
C LEU A 302 -18.34 13.66 -11.31
N ALA A 303 -17.87 14.70 -10.59
CA ALA A 303 -17.08 15.79 -11.19
C ALA A 303 -15.75 15.33 -11.76
N THR A 304 -15.25 14.17 -11.34
CA THR A 304 -13.96 13.64 -11.79
C THR A 304 -14.04 12.85 -13.09
N VAL A 305 -15.23 12.36 -13.45
CA VAL A 305 -15.43 11.43 -14.57
C VAL A 305 -15.12 12.07 -15.90
N GLN A 306 -15.56 13.32 -16.14
CA GLN A 306 -15.30 14.03 -17.38
C GLN A 306 -13.80 14.23 -17.60
N ALA A 307 -13.11 14.73 -16.57
CA ALA A 307 -11.66 14.95 -16.65
C ALA A 307 -10.89 13.63 -16.83
N ASN A 308 -11.32 12.55 -16.18
CA ASN A 308 -10.77 11.21 -16.40
C ASN A 308 -10.98 10.74 -17.84
N MET A 309 -12.17 10.92 -18.38
CA MET A 309 -12.50 10.56 -19.77
C MET A 309 -11.59 11.31 -20.76
N GLU A 310 -11.36 12.61 -20.56
CA GLU A 310 -10.48 13.41 -21.42
C GLU A 310 -9.03 12.94 -21.36
N ARG A 311 -8.51 12.63 -20.17
CA ARG A 311 -7.16 12.11 -20.00
C ARG A 311 -6.99 10.74 -20.63
N LEU A 312 -7.98 9.83 -20.46
CA LEU A 312 -7.95 8.51 -21.09
C LEU A 312 -8.03 8.59 -22.61
N CYS A 313 -8.88 9.47 -23.18
CA CYS A 313 -8.90 9.71 -24.61
C CYS A 313 -7.53 10.13 -25.12
N HIS A 314 -6.88 11.08 -24.45
CA HIS A 314 -5.56 11.57 -24.84
C HIS A 314 -4.50 10.45 -24.78
N LEU A 315 -4.50 9.63 -23.72
CA LEU A 315 -3.60 8.49 -23.58
C LEU A 315 -3.82 7.47 -24.71
N LEU A 316 -5.06 7.02 -24.90
CA LEU A 316 -5.41 5.99 -25.89
C LEU A 316 -5.09 6.44 -27.31
N GLN A 317 -5.42 7.68 -27.68
CA GLN A 317 -5.10 8.25 -28.99
C GLN A 317 -3.59 8.34 -29.21
N ARG A 318 -2.82 8.77 -28.20
CA ARG A 318 -1.35 8.83 -28.27
C ARG A 318 -0.72 7.44 -28.45
N CYS A 319 -1.32 6.42 -27.86
CA CYS A 319 -0.88 5.03 -27.97
C CYS A 319 -1.47 4.31 -29.21
N GLY A 320 -2.28 4.98 -30.03
CA GLY A 320 -2.86 4.42 -31.24
C GLY A 320 -4.03 3.47 -31.04
N TYR A 321 -4.66 3.48 -29.86
CA TYR A 321 -5.83 2.66 -29.59
C TYR A 321 -7.13 3.32 -30.08
N PRO A 322 -8.01 2.60 -30.82
CA PRO A 322 -9.30 3.12 -31.24
C PRO A 322 -10.26 3.25 -30.04
N LEU A 323 -10.82 4.46 -29.88
CA LEU A 323 -11.64 4.79 -28.72
C LEU A 323 -12.94 3.96 -28.65
N ASP A 324 -13.51 3.61 -29.80
CA ASP A 324 -14.74 2.85 -29.94
C ASP A 324 -14.60 1.35 -29.57
N GLN A 325 -13.38 0.87 -29.34
CA GLN A 325 -13.08 -0.47 -28.88
C GLN A 325 -12.84 -0.55 -27.37
N VAL A 326 -12.82 0.59 -26.67
CA VAL A 326 -12.53 0.67 -25.24
C VAL A 326 -13.80 0.90 -24.42
N VAL A 327 -14.03 0.05 -23.43
CA VAL A 327 -15.15 0.17 -22.47
C VAL A 327 -14.62 0.61 -21.12
N ILE A 328 -15.06 1.75 -20.62
CA ILE A 328 -14.72 2.26 -19.28
C ILE A 328 -15.75 1.74 -18.28
N ILE A 329 -15.30 1.04 -17.24
CA ILE A 329 -16.17 0.46 -16.22
C ILE A 329 -16.06 1.28 -14.94
N GLY A 330 -17.18 1.85 -14.49
CA GLY A 330 -17.25 2.70 -13.31
C GLY A 330 -18.24 2.23 -12.26
N ASP A 331 -18.15 2.83 -11.05
CA ASP A 331 -19.08 2.54 -9.96
C ASP A 331 -20.40 3.33 -10.10
N ARG A 332 -21.34 3.10 -9.17
CA ARG A 332 -22.66 3.74 -9.12
C ARG A 332 -22.63 5.27 -8.99
N GLY A 333 -21.51 5.85 -8.65
CA GLY A 333 -21.34 7.30 -8.52
C GLY A 333 -20.82 7.99 -9.79
N THR A 334 -20.48 7.24 -10.83
CA THR A 334 -19.74 7.74 -12.00
C THR A 334 -20.61 8.03 -13.21
N LEU A 335 -21.92 7.75 -13.16
CA LEU A 335 -22.84 7.92 -14.29
C LEU A 335 -24.07 8.76 -13.89
N ASN A 336 -24.38 9.74 -14.74
CA ASN A 336 -25.64 10.49 -14.78
C ASN A 336 -25.99 10.76 -16.25
N ASP A 337 -27.11 11.47 -16.50
CA ASP A 337 -27.58 11.82 -17.83
C ASP A 337 -26.54 12.58 -18.65
N GLU A 338 -25.90 13.58 -18.06
CA GLU A 338 -24.85 14.39 -18.69
C GLU A 338 -23.68 13.52 -19.17
N ILE A 339 -23.17 12.66 -18.27
CA ILE A 339 -22.00 11.81 -18.55
C ILE A 339 -22.36 10.76 -19.61
N ALA A 340 -23.57 10.18 -19.56
CA ALA A 340 -24.02 9.21 -20.56
C ALA A 340 -24.03 9.83 -21.98
N VAL A 341 -24.57 11.04 -22.13
CA VAL A 341 -24.57 11.77 -23.41
C VAL A 341 -23.15 12.12 -23.86
N LYS A 342 -22.24 12.48 -22.92
CA LYS A 342 -20.85 12.77 -23.25
C LYS A 342 -20.05 11.55 -23.72
N TYR A 343 -20.33 10.36 -23.18
CA TYR A 343 -19.70 9.12 -23.67
C TYR A 343 -20.04 8.88 -25.15
N ASP A 344 -21.30 8.99 -25.54
CA ASP A 344 -21.71 8.84 -26.92
C ASP A 344 -21.09 9.91 -27.84
N ALA A 345 -21.08 11.18 -27.39
CA ALA A 345 -20.52 12.27 -28.17
C ALA A 345 -19.00 12.11 -28.43
N LYS A 346 -18.27 11.42 -27.56
CA LYS A 346 -16.83 11.13 -27.71
C LYS A 346 -16.54 9.79 -28.41
N GLY A 347 -17.55 9.01 -28.72
CA GLY A 347 -17.38 7.67 -29.30
C GLY A 347 -16.76 6.65 -28.33
N LEU A 348 -16.79 6.93 -27.03
CA LEU A 348 -16.32 6.04 -25.98
C LEU A 348 -17.46 5.13 -25.51
N LYS A 349 -17.12 3.90 -25.16
CA LYS A 349 -18.05 2.97 -24.52
C LYS A 349 -17.89 2.97 -23.00
N TYR A 350 -18.95 2.65 -22.29
CA TYR A 350 -18.94 2.53 -20.85
C TYR A 350 -19.78 1.36 -20.34
N LEU A 351 -19.54 0.94 -19.10
CA LEU A 351 -20.40 0.10 -18.28
C LEU A 351 -20.39 0.63 -16.86
N ALA A 352 -21.54 1.05 -16.33
CA ALA A 352 -21.59 1.64 -14.99
C ALA A 352 -22.85 1.24 -14.22
N GLY A 353 -22.75 1.26 -12.88
CA GLY A 353 -23.89 1.16 -12.01
C GLY A 353 -24.68 2.47 -11.96
N LEU A 354 -26.00 2.36 -11.85
CA LEU A 354 -26.88 3.52 -11.66
C LEU A 354 -27.34 3.61 -10.20
N LYS A 355 -27.44 4.84 -9.72
CA LYS A 355 -28.04 5.13 -8.39
C LYS A 355 -29.57 5.03 -8.49
N ALA A 356 -30.19 4.32 -7.58
CA ALA A 356 -31.64 4.19 -7.47
C ALA A 356 -32.34 5.43 -6.88
N HIS A 357 -31.63 6.58 -6.79
CA HIS A 357 -32.21 7.83 -6.25
C HIS A 357 -33.11 8.57 -7.25
N GLN A 358 -32.90 8.37 -8.55
CA GLN A 358 -33.81 8.86 -9.56
C GLN A 358 -35.08 8.02 -9.53
N LYS A 359 -36.22 8.67 -9.50
CA LYS A 359 -37.56 8.03 -9.39
C LYS A 359 -37.73 6.96 -10.48
N GLU A 360 -37.32 7.28 -11.70
CA GLU A 360 -37.43 6.39 -12.86
C GLU A 360 -36.65 5.09 -12.68
N HIS A 361 -35.43 5.18 -12.17
CA HIS A 361 -34.61 4.00 -11.90
C HIS A 361 -35.15 3.18 -10.72
N ALA A 362 -35.65 3.85 -9.67
CA ALA A 362 -36.28 3.18 -8.54
C ALA A 362 -37.57 2.46 -8.96
N ASP A 363 -38.40 3.10 -9.79
CA ASP A 363 -39.62 2.51 -10.30
C ASP A 363 -39.35 1.34 -11.24
N LEU A 364 -38.30 1.42 -12.07
CA LEU A 364 -37.84 0.33 -12.90
C LEU A 364 -37.42 -0.90 -12.07
N LEU A 365 -36.68 -0.68 -10.96
CA LEU A 365 -36.27 -1.76 -10.06
C LEU A 365 -37.46 -2.40 -9.34
N LYS A 366 -38.53 -1.65 -9.04
CA LYS A 366 -39.76 -2.15 -8.39
C LYS A 366 -40.68 -2.86 -9.36
N ALA A 367 -40.76 -2.38 -10.60
CA ALA A 367 -41.74 -2.85 -11.59
C ALA A 367 -41.56 -4.33 -11.99
N VAL A 368 -40.36 -4.89 -11.79
CA VAL A 368 -40.05 -6.26 -12.18
C VAL A 368 -40.46 -7.26 -11.09
N PRO A 369 -41.41 -8.16 -11.34
CA PRO A 369 -41.73 -9.26 -10.43
C PRO A 369 -40.53 -10.19 -10.20
N GLU A 370 -40.42 -10.74 -8.98
CA GLU A 370 -39.27 -11.58 -8.63
C GLU A 370 -39.19 -12.87 -9.48
N GLU A 371 -40.33 -13.39 -9.86
CA GLU A 371 -40.44 -14.64 -10.64
C GLU A 371 -39.77 -14.52 -12.01
N GLN A 372 -39.73 -13.34 -12.62
CA GLN A 372 -39.08 -13.10 -13.90
C GLN A 372 -37.55 -13.29 -13.85
N PHE A 373 -36.94 -13.10 -12.68
CA PHE A 373 -35.49 -13.32 -12.54
C PHE A 373 -35.11 -14.78 -12.66
N SER A 374 -35.96 -15.71 -12.24
CA SER A 374 -35.65 -17.16 -12.23
C SER A 374 -35.28 -17.73 -13.59
N SER A 375 -35.81 -17.14 -14.67
CA SER A 375 -35.54 -17.55 -16.06
C SER A 375 -34.27 -16.94 -16.66
N HIS A 376 -33.58 -16.05 -15.92
CA HIS A 376 -32.41 -15.32 -16.41
C HIS A 376 -31.20 -15.46 -15.43
N PRO A 377 -30.76 -16.72 -15.17
CA PRO A 377 -29.63 -16.93 -14.27
C PRO A 377 -28.33 -16.40 -14.87
N LEU A 378 -27.49 -15.79 -14.02
CA LEU A 378 -26.14 -15.40 -14.35
C LEU A 378 -25.16 -16.27 -13.53
N THR A 379 -24.20 -16.85 -14.20
CA THR A 379 -23.10 -17.58 -13.57
C THR A 379 -21.82 -16.77 -13.68
N ASP A 380 -21.01 -16.78 -12.64
CA ASP A 380 -19.68 -16.19 -12.72
C ASP A 380 -18.69 -17.20 -13.34
N GLU A 381 -17.46 -16.74 -13.64
CA GLU A 381 -16.37 -17.56 -14.20
C GLU A 381 -16.06 -18.83 -13.37
N ARG A 382 -16.49 -18.87 -12.11
CA ARG A 382 -16.31 -20.01 -11.19
C ARG A 382 -17.56 -20.90 -11.12
N GLY A 383 -18.55 -20.66 -12.00
CA GLY A 383 -19.80 -21.40 -12.01
C GLY A 383 -20.72 -21.16 -10.82
N ARG A 384 -20.49 -20.11 -10.02
CA ARG A 384 -21.34 -19.79 -8.85
C ARG A 384 -22.66 -19.19 -9.33
N SER A 385 -23.76 -19.74 -8.84
CA SER A 385 -25.12 -19.27 -9.06
C SER A 385 -25.59 -18.29 -7.98
N GLY A 386 -26.81 -17.79 -8.10
CA GLY A 386 -27.46 -16.89 -7.14
C GLY A 386 -27.44 -15.43 -7.57
N HIS A 387 -27.10 -15.19 -8.83
CA HIS A 387 -27.26 -13.92 -9.51
C HIS A 387 -28.20 -14.09 -10.72
N TYR A 388 -29.00 -13.06 -10.98
CA TYR A 388 -29.97 -13.06 -12.06
C TYR A 388 -29.94 -11.69 -12.75
N GLY A 389 -30.20 -11.64 -14.06
CA GLY A 389 -30.10 -10.40 -14.81
C GLY A 389 -31.12 -10.27 -15.91
N LEU A 390 -32.01 -9.30 -15.82
CA LEU A 390 -33.02 -8.97 -16.81
C LEU A 390 -32.56 -7.81 -17.69
N PRO A 391 -32.43 -7.98 -19.00
CA PRO A 391 -32.15 -6.89 -19.92
C PRO A 391 -33.28 -5.86 -19.90
N CYS A 392 -32.94 -4.59 -19.97
CA CYS A 392 -33.86 -3.46 -20.12
C CYS A 392 -33.23 -2.39 -21.00
N VAL A 393 -33.99 -1.33 -21.23
CA VAL A 393 -33.56 -0.14 -21.96
C VAL A 393 -33.65 1.06 -21.04
N ILE A 394 -32.64 1.92 -21.08
CA ILE A 394 -32.53 3.12 -20.24
C ILE A 394 -32.36 4.32 -21.15
N THR A 395 -33.12 5.37 -20.92
CA THR A 395 -33.03 6.62 -21.67
C THR A 395 -32.41 7.70 -20.79
N PHE A 396 -31.41 8.38 -21.30
CA PHE A 396 -30.76 9.52 -20.68
C PHE A 396 -31.05 10.78 -21.47
N GLN A 397 -31.29 11.90 -20.76
CA GLN A 397 -31.63 13.17 -21.37
C GLN A 397 -30.77 14.29 -20.77
N HIS A 398 -30.07 15.03 -21.62
CA HIS A 398 -29.28 16.17 -21.21
C HIS A 398 -29.21 17.22 -22.31
N GLU A 399 -29.48 18.50 -21.98
CA GLU A 399 -29.45 19.65 -22.91
C GLU A 399 -30.17 19.40 -24.25
N GLY A 400 -31.36 18.83 -24.18
CA GLY A 400 -32.20 18.53 -25.36
C GLY A 400 -31.74 17.33 -26.19
N LYS A 401 -30.64 16.65 -25.81
CA LYS A 401 -30.20 15.40 -26.41
C LYS A 401 -30.78 14.22 -25.63
N THR A 402 -31.27 13.24 -26.37
CA THR A 402 -31.79 11.99 -25.79
C THR A 402 -31.01 10.82 -26.38
N VAL A 403 -30.45 10.00 -25.52
CA VAL A 403 -29.73 8.78 -25.89
C VAL A 403 -30.36 7.56 -25.22
N THR A 404 -30.38 6.44 -25.91
CA THR A 404 -30.98 5.21 -25.43
C THR A 404 -29.91 4.13 -25.31
N HIS A 405 -29.71 3.62 -24.13
CA HIS A 405 -28.64 2.67 -23.80
C HIS A 405 -29.21 1.34 -23.30
N ARG A 406 -28.40 0.31 -23.39
CA ARG A 406 -28.71 -1.02 -22.86
C ARG A 406 -28.61 -0.99 -21.33
N GLY A 407 -29.66 -1.49 -20.66
CA GLY A 407 -29.69 -1.68 -19.23
C GLY A 407 -29.70 -3.17 -18.85
N LEU A 408 -29.31 -3.43 -17.59
CA LEU A 408 -29.40 -4.75 -16.97
C LEU A 408 -29.84 -4.60 -15.54
N ILE A 409 -31.07 -5.08 -15.22
CA ILE A 409 -31.54 -5.15 -13.85
C ILE A 409 -30.99 -6.43 -13.23
N LEU A 410 -30.16 -6.29 -12.22
CA LEU A 410 -29.52 -7.39 -11.52
C LEU A 410 -30.21 -7.69 -10.20
N LEU A 411 -30.31 -8.97 -9.86
CA LEU A 411 -30.72 -9.48 -8.57
C LEU A 411 -29.61 -10.36 -8.03
N SER A 412 -29.02 -9.95 -6.90
CA SER A 412 -27.95 -10.69 -6.21
C SER A 412 -28.49 -11.31 -4.92
N GLY A 413 -28.51 -12.64 -4.86
CA GLY A 413 -28.91 -13.38 -3.66
C GLY A 413 -28.01 -13.06 -2.43
N PRO A 414 -26.69 -13.09 -2.55
CA PRO A 414 -25.79 -12.70 -1.47
C PRO A 414 -26.01 -11.25 -0.98
N MET A 415 -26.15 -10.29 -1.90
CA MET A 415 -26.41 -8.89 -1.55
C MET A 415 -27.79 -8.75 -0.87
N ARG A 416 -28.83 -9.45 -1.37
CA ARG A 416 -30.17 -9.48 -0.75
C ARG A 416 -30.06 -9.96 0.71
N HIS A 417 -29.35 -11.06 0.92
CA HIS A 417 -29.17 -11.60 2.26
C HIS A 417 -28.48 -10.60 3.20
N ALA A 418 -27.39 -10.00 2.74
CA ALA A 418 -26.65 -8.99 3.51
C ALA A 418 -27.50 -7.76 3.85
N VAL A 419 -28.29 -7.23 2.88
CA VAL A 419 -29.19 -6.08 3.09
C VAL A 419 -30.27 -6.43 4.12
N ARG A 420 -30.90 -7.62 4.02
CA ARG A 420 -31.94 -8.07 4.97
C ARG A 420 -31.36 -8.29 6.36
N GLN A 421 -30.19 -8.88 6.45
CA GLN A 421 -29.49 -9.08 7.74
C GLN A 421 -29.12 -7.73 8.39
N GLY A 422 -28.55 -6.80 7.61
CA GLY A 422 -28.23 -5.44 8.09
C GLY A 422 -29.49 -4.69 8.56
N ARG A 423 -30.58 -4.76 7.80
CA ARG A 423 -31.87 -4.18 8.18
C ARG A 423 -32.38 -4.78 9.50
N ALA A 424 -32.33 -6.09 9.65
CA ALA A 424 -32.75 -6.76 10.89
C ALA A 424 -31.92 -6.30 12.11
N GLN A 425 -30.59 -6.17 11.95
CA GLN A 425 -29.72 -5.63 13.00
C GLN A 425 -30.06 -4.19 13.37
N GLN A 426 -30.33 -3.34 12.39
CA GLN A 426 -30.70 -1.95 12.60
C GLN A 426 -32.08 -1.81 13.27
N LEU A 427 -33.06 -2.63 12.88
CA LEU A 427 -34.38 -2.70 13.56
C LEU A 427 -34.23 -3.16 15.01
N HIS A 428 -33.33 -4.10 15.28
CA HIS A 428 -33.03 -4.56 16.63
C HIS A 428 -32.43 -3.42 17.47
N ALA A 429 -31.42 -2.71 16.94
CA ALA A 429 -30.81 -1.58 17.62
C ALA A 429 -31.84 -0.47 17.94
N LEU A 430 -32.68 -0.14 16.96
CA LEU A 430 -33.77 0.86 17.16
C LEU A 430 -34.76 0.42 18.24
N ARG A 431 -35.11 -0.85 18.28
CA ARG A 431 -35.96 -1.42 19.34
C ARG A 431 -35.32 -1.27 20.73
N ASP A 432 -33.99 -1.46 20.83
CA ASP A 432 -33.27 -1.28 22.08
C ASP A 432 -33.25 0.18 22.52
N GLU A 433 -33.08 1.13 21.58
CA GLU A 433 -33.20 2.56 21.85
C GLU A 433 -34.61 2.93 22.35
N LEU A 434 -35.66 2.44 21.70
CA LEU A 434 -37.06 2.67 22.12
C LEU A 434 -37.34 2.03 23.50
N THR A 435 -36.75 0.87 23.79
CA THR A 435 -36.80 0.22 25.12
C THR A 435 -36.14 1.12 26.17
N ALA A 436 -35.01 1.76 25.84
CA ALA A 436 -34.34 2.69 26.73
C ALA A 436 -35.19 3.99 26.95
N VAL A 437 -35.95 4.47 25.94
CA VAL A 437 -36.91 5.55 26.10
C VAL A 437 -38.03 5.12 27.04
N ARG A 438 -38.62 3.94 26.85
CA ARG A 438 -39.67 3.37 27.72
C ARG A 438 -39.23 3.26 29.18
N ALA A 439 -37.98 2.85 29.44
CA ALA A 439 -37.41 2.76 30.79
C ALA A 439 -37.23 4.12 31.48
N LYS A 440 -37.31 5.22 30.73
CA LYS A 440 -37.22 6.60 31.23
C LYS A 440 -38.58 7.25 31.49
N ILE A 441 -39.70 6.57 31.18
CA ILE A 441 -41.06 7.11 31.42
C ILE A 441 -41.22 7.39 32.92
N GLY A 442 -41.84 8.49 33.23
CA GLY A 442 -42.00 9.01 34.60
C GLY A 442 -40.81 9.84 35.13
N LYS A 443 -39.61 9.76 34.45
CA LYS A 443 -38.44 10.55 34.81
C LYS A 443 -38.45 11.93 34.14
N LYS A 444 -37.50 12.82 34.55
CA LYS A 444 -37.37 14.19 34.01
C LYS A 444 -37.35 14.17 32.48
N ARG A 445 -38.20 14.99 31.84
CA ARG A 445 -38.43 15.11 30.38
C ARG A 445 -39.01 13.84 29.70
N CYS A 446 -39.71 12.97 30.43
CA CYS A 446 -40.46 11.82 29.92
C CYS A 446 -41.72 11.61 30.79
N ARG A 447 -42.43 12.65 31.17
CA ARG A 447 -43.60 12.59 32.08
C ARG A 447 -44.95 12.70 31.36
N SER A 448 -44.96 13.28 30.18
CA SER A 448 -46.19 13.44 29.38
C SER A 448 -46.12 12.60 28.11
N VAL A 449 -47.30 12.25 27.57
CA VAL A 449 -47.44 11.57 26.27
C VAL A 449 -46.67 12.31 25.19
N LYS A 450 -46.80 13.67 25.14
CA LYS A 450 -46.12 14.51 24.14
C LYS A 450 -44.59 14.40 24.24
N GLU A 451 -44.02 14.41 25.43
CA GLU A 451 -42.55 14.29 25.62
C GLU A 451 -42.02 12.91 25.24
N VAL A 452 -42.76 11.84 25.58
CA VAL A 452 -42.40 10.48 25.22
C VAL A 452 -42.50 10.25 23.72
N GLN A 453 -43.56 10.73 23.08
CA GLN A 453 -43.77 10.67 21.63
C GLN A 453 -42.64 11.36 20.88
N ALA A 454 -42.35 12.62 21.22
CA ALA A 454 -41.29 13.40 20.57
C ALA A 454 -39.92 12.74 20.70
N ARG A 455 -39.64 12.07 21.81
CA ARG A 455 -38.40 11.36 22.05
C ARG A 455 -38.30 10.07 21.24
N ALA A 456 -39.39 9.32 21.15
CA ALA A 456 -39.46 8.11 20.33
C ALA A 456 -39.31 8.46 18.82
N GLU A 457 -40.01 9.52 18.36
CA GLU A 457 -39.84 10.02 16.98
C GLU A 457 -38.43 10.52 16.68
N THR A 458 -37.71 11.03 17.70
CA THR A 458 -36.32 11.42 17.54
C THR A 458 -35.44 10.18 17.29
N CYS A 459 -35.67 9.05 17.98
CA CYS A 459 -34.99 7.79 17.69
C CYS A 459 -35.28 7.32 16.26
N LEU A 460 -36.55 7.39 15.80
CA LEU A 460 -36.90 7.04 14.42
C LEU A 460 -36.17 7.91 13.41
N ARG A 461 -36.14 9.24 13.60
CA ARG A 461 -35.47 10.18 12.68
C ARG A 461 -33.95 9.98 12.55
N HIS A 462 -33.30 9.50 13.60
CA HIS A 462 -31.87 9.23 13.60
C HIS A 462 -31.51 7.82 13.09
N SER A 463 -32.50 6.95 12.93
CA SER A 463 -32.32 5.59 12.44
C SER A 463 -32.55 5.50 10.94
N SER A 464 -31.66 4.82 10.23
CA SER A 464 -31.81 4.53 8.79
C SER A 464 -33.02 3.62 8.46
N VAL A 465 -33.61 2.99 9.47
CA VAL A 465 -34.78 2.10 9.36
C VAL A 465 -36.00 2.67 10.10
N GLY A 466 -35.95 3.94 10.47
CA GLY A 466 -37.01 4.58 11.22
C GLY A 466 -38.35 4.58 10.50
N ASP A 467 -38.37 4.73 9.18
CA ASP A 467 -39.56 4.69 8.34
C ASP A 467 -40.26 3.31 8.34
N LEU A 468 -39.57 2.26 8.75
CA LEU A 468 -40.07 0.89 8.84
C LEU A 468 -40.72 0.59 10.21
N MET A 469 -40.73 1.55 11.13
CA MET A 469 -41.24 1.36 12.47
C MET A 469 -42.22 2.50 12.83
N ARG A 470 -43.28 2.15 13.55
CA ARG A 470 -44.24 3.10 14.07
C ARG A 470 -44.14 3.14 15.60
N VAL A 471 -44.34 4.31 16.16
CA VAL A 471 -44.32 4.54 17.61
C VAL A 471 -45.58 5.29 18.02
N GLU A 472 -46.12 4.93 19.18
CA GLU A 472 -47.27 5.59 19.78
C GLU A 472 -47.12 5.65 21.29
N ALA A 473 -47.12 6.87 21.81
CA ALA A 473 -47.23 7.12 23.22
C ALA A 473 -48.69 7.38 23.57
N HIS A 474 -49.21 6.72 24.59
CA HIS A 474 -50.59 6.84 25.03
C HIS A 474 -50.70 6.81 26.55
N THR A 475 -51.86 7.19 27.06
CA THR A 475 -52.18 7.01 28.48
C THR A 475 -52.94 5.69 28.67
N THR A 476 -52.49 4.84 29.60
CA THR A 476 -53.16 3.58 29.95
C THR A 476 -54.48 3.88 30.69
N ALA A 477 -55.33 2.87 30.85
CA ALA A 477 -56.56 2.98 31.60
C ALA A 477 -56.33 3.40 33.07
N GLU A 478 -55.15 3.10 33.62
CA GLU A 478 -54.72 3.46 34.97
C GLU A 478 -54.09 4.86 35.06
N GLY A 479 -54.12 5.64 33.99
CA GLY A 479 -53.58 7.00 33.96
C GLY A 479 -52.08 7.12 33.76
N HIS A 480 -51.37 6.03 33.50
CA HIS A 480 -49.91 6.02 33.28
C HIS A 480 -49.58 6.23 31.80
N VAL A 481 -48.46 6.93 31.54
CA VAL A 481 -47.92 7.05 30.18
C VAL A 481 -47.23 5.75 29.76
N ALA A 482 -47.58 5.25 28.59
CA ALA A 482 -47.00 4.07 27.98
C ALA A 482 -46.49 4.35 26.57
N LEU A 483 -45.53 3.58 26.11
CA LEU A 483 -44.95 3.64 24.75
C LEU A 483 -45.06 2.27 24.12
N ARG A 484 -45.70 2.21 22.95
CA ARG A 484 -45.70 1.01 22.09
C ARG A 484 -45.02 1.30 20.75
N TRP A 485 -44.54 0.30 20.13
CA TRP A 485 -43.96 0.35 18.78
C TRP A 485 -44.22 -0.97 18.06
N TRP A 486 -44.27 -0.88 16.74
CA TRP A 486 -44.43 -2.04 15.87
C TRP A 486 -43.77 -1.77 14.52
N ILE A 487 -43.47 -2.85 13.78
CA ILE A 487 -42.96 -2.77 12.42
C ILE A 487 -44.14 -2.44 11.49
N ASP A 488 -43.98 -1.41 10.65
CA ASP A 488 -44.90 -1.13 9.55
C ASP A 488 -44.66 -2.19 8.47
N THR A 489 -45.57 -3.17 8.39
CA THR A 489 -45.46 -4.30 7.48
C THR A 489 -45.50 -3.91 6.02
N ASP A 490 -46.26 -2.87 5.68
CA ASP A 490 -46.39 -2.38 4.30
C ASP A 490 -45.12 -1.65 3.87
N ALA A 491 -44.58 -0.79 4.74
CA ALA A 491 -43.32 -0.11 4.51
C ALA A 491 -42.17 -1.12 4.38
N LEU A 492 -42.14 -2.13 5.25
CA LEU A 492 -41.15 -3.20 5.19
C LEU A 492 -41.28 -4.00 3.89
N TRP A 493 -42.46 -4.38 3.49
CA TRP A 493 -42.71 -5.10 2.25
C TRP A 493 -42.22 -4.30 1.02
N HIS A 494 -42.56 -2.99 0.97
CA HIS A 494 -42.06 -2.09 -0.07
C HIS A 494 -40.55 -1.99 -0.10
N ALA A 495 -39.91 -1.87 1.07
CA ALA A 495 -38.45 -1.83 1.16
C ALA A 495 -37.79 -3.15 0.70
N MET A 496 -38.46 -4.29 0.92
CA MET A 496 -37.95 -5.60 0.54
C MET A 496 -37.99 -5.86 -0.96
N GLN A 497 -38.83 -5.17 -1.73
CA GLN A 497 -38.98 -5.37 -3.18
C GLN A 497 -37.69 -5.08 -3.96
N THR A 498 -36.87 -4.14 -3.47
CA THR A 498 -35.63 -3.76 -4.14
C THR A 498 -34.37 -4.38 -3.51
N ASP A 499 -34.54 -5.23 -2.50
CA ASP A 499 -33.41 -5.88 -1.83
C ASP A 499 -32.56 -6.70 -2.78
N GLY A 500 -31.26 -6.39 -2.80
CA GLY A 500 -30.29 -7.09 -3.66
C GLY A 500 -30.41 -6.74 -5.14
N ARG A 501 -31.28 -5.79 -5.50
CA ARG A 501 -31.43 -5.32 -6.89
C ARG A 501 -30.56 -4.10 -7.14
N TYR A 502 -29.98 -4.02 -8.32
CA TYR A 502 -29.28 -2.85 -8.82
C TYR A 502 -29.29 -2.81 -10.34
N LEU A 503 -29.02 -1.65 -10.91
CA LEU A 503 -29.13 -1.37 -12.32
C LEU A 503 -27.75 -1.08 -12.90
N LEU A 504 -27.41 -1.74 -14.01
CA LEU A 504 -26.27 -1.40 -14.85
C LEU A 504 -26.75 -0.76 -16.14
N ALA A 505 -25.93 0.15 -16.68
CA ALA A 505 -26.13 0.74 -18.01
C ALA A 505 -24.85 0.70 -18.81
N THR A 506 -25.01 0.53 -20.13
CA THR A 506 -23.91 0.57 -21.11
C THR A 506 -24.43 1.10 -22.45
N ASN A 507 -23.63 1.87 -23.18
CA ASN A 507 -23.90 2.20 -24.57
C ASN A 507 -23.31 1.16 -25.55
N ASP A 508 -22.63 0.13 -25.03
CA ASP A 508 -22.16 -0.99 -25.86
C ASP A 508 -23.24 -2.08 -25.98
N TRP A 509 -23.97 -2.07 -27.10
CA TRP A 509 -25.00 -3.04 -27.38
C TRP A 509 -24.49 -4.45 -27.66
N THR A 510 -23.18 -4.63 -27.85
CA THR A 510 -22.56 -5.95 -28.09
C THR A 510 -22.39 -6.76 -26.81
N LEU A 511 -22.31 -6.08 -25.64
CA LEU A 511 -22.13 -6.74 -24.35
C LEU A 511 -23.36 -7.57 -23.97
N THR A 512 -23.18 -8.86 -23.79
CA THR A 512 -24.23 -9.75 -23.28
C THR A 512 -24.49 -9.48 -21.78
N PRO A 513 -25.67 -9.84 -21.23
CA PRO A 513 -25.95 -9.71 -19.80
C PRO A 513 -24.91 -10.40 -18.90
N CYS A 514 -24.45 -11.60 -19.27
CA CYS A 514 -23.38 -12.30 -18.54
C CYS A 514 -22.08 -11.50 -18.57
N ARG A 515 -21.69 -10.97 -19.74
CA ARG A 515 -20.46 -10.19 -19.86
C ARG A 515 -20.53 -8.86 -19.11
N MET A 516 -21.66 -8.17 -19.12
CA MET A 516 -21.88 -6.98 -18.30
C MET A 516 -21.68 -7.28 -16.81
N PHE A 517 -22.25 -8.39 -16.34
CA PHE A 517 -22.12 -8.83 -14.96
C PHE A 517 -20.67 -9.18 -14.58
N GLU A 518 -19.98 -9.96 -15.40
CA GLU A 518 -18.56 -10.34 -15.18
C GLU A 518 -17.66 -9.11 -15.11
N LEU A 519 -17.77 -8.22 -16.11
CA LEU A 519 -16.96 -7.00 -16.17
C LEU A 519 -17.22 -6.07 -14.97
N TYR A 520 -18.49 -5.89 -14.60
CA TYR A 520 -18.80 -5.05 -13.44
C TYR A 520 -18.26 -5.64 -12.12
N ARG A 521 -18.24 -6.96 -11.99
CA ARG A 521 -17.61 -7.61 -10.84
C ARG A 521 -16.09 -7.55 -10.87
N ALA A 522 -15.49 -7.65 -12.05
CA ALA A 522 -14.04 -7.55 -12.22
C ALA A 522 -13.48 -6.17 -11.80
N LYS A 523 -14.35 -5.15 -11.67
CA LYS A 523 -14.02 -3.83 -11.09
C LYS A 523 -13.34 -3.92 -9.71
N ASP A 524 -13.54 -4.99 -8.93
CA ASP A 524 -12.82 -5.24 -7.67
C ASP A 524 -11.28 -5.19 -7.86
N GLY A 525 -10.78 -5.28 -9.10
CA GLY A 525 -9.37 -5.12 -9.44
C GLY A 525 -8.79 -3.76 -9.04
N VAL A 526 -9.53 -2.66 -9.27
CA VAL A 526 -9.08 -1.31 -8.87
C VAL A 526 -9.06 -1.16 -7.35
N GLU A 527 -10.02 -1.75 -6.64
CA GLU A 527 -10.01 -1.77 -5.17
C GLU A 527 -8.80 -2.54 -4.62
N LYS A 528 -8.38 -3.61 -5.32
CA LYS A 528 -7.14 -4.33 -5.00
C LYS A 528 -5.92 -3.41 -5.16
N CYS A 529 -5.86 -2.59 -6.21
CA CYS A 529 -4.81 -1.60 -6.41
C CYS A 529 -4.75 -0.59 -5.26
N PHE A 530 -5.89 -0.05 -4.82
CA PHE A 530 -5.95 0.84 -3.67
C PHE A 530 -5.50 0.16 -2.37
N ARG A 531 -5.82 -1.11 -2.18
CA ARG A 531 -5.35 -1.89 -1.04
C ARG A 531 -3.84 -2.08 -1.08
N ILE A 532 -3.27 -2.39 -2.25
CA ILE A 532 -1.82 -2.50 -2.44
C ILE A 532 -1.15 -1.16 -2.10
N SER A 533 -1.61 -0.04 -2.66
CA SER A 533 -1.08 1.29 -2.38
C SER A 533 -1.11 1.63 -0.89
N LYS A 534 -2.22 1.36 -0.21
CA LYS A 534 -2.41 1.69 1.22
C LYS A 534 -1.65 0.77 2.18
N GLN A 535 -1.62 -0.53 1.92
CA GLN A 535 -1.15 -1.53 2.88
C GLN A 535 0.24 -2.08 2.55
N VAL A 536 0.55 -2.31 1.26
CA VAL A 536 1.80 -2.91 0.83
C VAL A 536 2.84 -1.82 0.58
N LEU A 537 2.54 -0.88 -0.30
CA LEU A 537 3.44 0.23 -0.66
C LEU A 537 3.47 1.33 0.42
N ARG A 538 2.56 1.26 1.38
CA ARG A 538 2.47 2.15 2.54
C ARG A 538 2.58 3.63 2.16
N VAL A 539 1.76 4.07 1.21
CA VAL A 539 1.66 5.50 0.86
C VAL A 539 1.42 6.35 2.10
N ARG A 540 0.71 5.84 3.09
CA ARG A 540 0.45 6.52 4.36
C ARG A 540 1.37 6.03 5.48
N PRO A 541 1.83 6.92 6.37
CA PRO A 541 1.67 8.38 6.35
C PRO A 541 2.58 9.05 5.32
N LEU A 542 2.02 10.02 4.57
CA LEU A 542 2.81 10.95 3.76
C LEU A 542 3.41 12.01 4.69
N TYR A 543 4.73 12.09 4.73
CA TYR A 543 5.48 13.07 5.53
C TYR A 543 5.95 14.25 4.66
N VAL A 544 5.10 14.69 3.73
CA VAL A 544 5.32 15.83 2.85
C VAL A 544 4.19 16.82 3.05
N HIS A 545 4.47 18.12 2.93
CA HIS A 545 3.56 19.18 3.33
C HIS A 545 3.13 20.09 2.18
N SER A 546 3.88 20.18 1.07
CA SER A 546 3.48 20.95 -0.10
C SER A 546 2.68 20.07 -1.08
N ASP A 547 1.78 20.69 -1.84
CA ASP A 547 0.95 20.01 -2.84
C ASP A 547 1.80 19.35 -3.92
N GLU A 548 2.86 20.01 -4.37
CA GLU A 548 3.82 19.52 -5.36
C GLU A 548 4.47 18.21 -4.88
N ARG A 549 4.93 18.17 -3.63
CA ARG A 549 5.53 16.95 -3.06
C ARG A 549 4.52 15.86 -2.82
N ILE A 550 3.26 16.19 -2.54
CA ILE A 550 2.17 15.22 -2.42
C ILE A 550 1.94 14.57 -3.80
N GLU A 551 1.81 15.36 -4.86
CA GLU A 551 1.63 14.87 -6.24
C GLU A 551 2.81 14.00 -6.69
N ALA A 552 4.04 14.48 -6.51
CA ALA A 552 5.24 13.71 -6.84
C ALA A 552 5.33 12.38 -6.05
N MET A 553 4.94 12.37 -4.78
CA MET A 553 4.91 11.13 -3.99
C MET A 553 3.79 10.18 -4.43
N LEU A 554 2.66 10.68 -4.91
CA LEU A 554 1.62 9.87 -5.54
C LEU A 554 2.14 9.26 -6.85
N LEU A 555 2.86 10.01 -7.68
CA LEU A 555 3.54 9.48 -8.87
C LEU A 555 4.53 8.36 -8.52
N ILE A 556 5.38 8.54 -7.51
CA ILE A 556 6.31 7.49 -7.03
C ILE A 556 5.55 6.23 -6.62
N ASN A 557 4.44 6.40 -5.88
CA ASN A 557 3.61 5.27 -5.48
C ASN A 557 2.95 4.58 -6.68
N LEU A 558 2.51 5.36 -7.64
CA LEU A 558 1.87 4.85 -8.86
C LEU A 558 2.87 4.07 -9.73
N LEU A 559 4.11 4.55 -9.85
CA LEU A 559 5.20 3.81 -10.50
C LEU A 559 5.49 2.49 -9.77
N ALA A 560 5.48 2.50 -8.43
CA ALA A 560 5.62 1.28 -7.66
C ALA A 560 4.43 0.32 -7.89
N LEU A 561 3.22 0.83 -7.96
CA LEU A 561 2.02 0.03 -8.27
C LEU A 561 2.07 -0.54 -9.69
N LEU A 562 2.54 0.23 -10.67
CA LEU A 562 2.74 -0.22 -12.04
C LEU A 562 3.71 -1.41 -12.07
N VAL A 563 4.89 -1.29 -11.49
CA VAL A 563 5.87 -2.38 -11.43
C VAL A 563 5.33 -3.58 -10.68
N TYR A 564 4.61 -3.35 -9.58
CA TYR A 564 3.97 -4.41 -8.78
C TYR A 564 2.99 -5.23 -9.61
N ASN A 565 2.07 -4.56 -10.33
CA ASN A 565 1.03 -5.22 -11.10
C ASN A 565 1.57 -5.84 -12.39
N LEU A 566 2.54 -5.21 -13.05
CA LEU A 566 3.23 -5.80 -14.20
C LEU A 566 3.93 -7.12 -13.81
N LEU A 567 4.68 -7.12 -12.72
CA LEU A 567 5.34 -8.34 -12.26
C LEU A 567 4.33 -9.44 -11.93
N GLU A 568 3.24 -9.11 -11.21
CA GLU A 568 2.20 -10.09 -10.88
C GLU A 568 1.51 -10.63 -12.13
N ARG A 569 1.26 -9.80 -13.15
CA ARG A 569 0.72 -10.20 -14.45
C ARG A 569 1.67 -11.17 -15.15
N GLU A 570 2.94 -10.81 -15.27
CA GLU A 570 3.94 -11.63 -15.95
C GLU A 570 4.16 -12.98 -15.26
N LEU A 571 4.20 -13.00 -13.93
CA LEU A 571 4.28 -14.24 -13.16
C LEU A 571 3.08 -15.16 -13.47
N ARG A 572 1.87 -14.61 -13.48
CA ARG A 572 0.62 -15.36 -13.73
C ARG A 572 0.57 -15.90 -15.15
N GLN A 573 0.92 -15.10 -16.15
CA GLN A 573 0.92 -15.53 -17.57
C GLN A 573 1.88 -16.69 -17.83
N ARG A 574 2.95 -16.79 -17.03
CA ARG A 574 3.93 -17.87 -17.14
C ARG A 574 3.68 -19.05 -16.19
N GLY A 575 2.50 -19.11 -15.60
CA GLY A 575 2.07 -20.26 -14.78
C GLY A 575 2.48 -20.21 -13.31
N LEU A 576 3.04 -19.10 -12.84
CA LEU A 576 3.33 -18.88 -11.41
C LEU A 576 2.30 -17.90 -10.80
N PRO A 577 1.18 -18.36 -10.24
CA PRO A 577 0.10 -17.50 -9.75
C PRO A 577 0.45 -16.87 -8.37
N TRP A 578 1.61 -16.28 -8.26
CA TRP A 578 2.05 -15.60 -7.05
C TRP A 578 1.78 -14.11 -7.13
N THR A 579 1.51 -13.51 -5.96
CA THR A 579 1.53 -12.06 -5.83
C THR A 579 2.96 -11.56 -5.76
N THR A 580 3.21 -10.35 -6.24
CA THR A 580 4.51 -9.70 -6.13
C THR A 580 4.97 -9.62 -4.67
N ARG A 581 4.05 -9.41 -3.73
CA ARG A 581 4.35 -9.43 -2.30
C ARG A 581 4.93 -10.77 -1.85
N ARG A 582 4.28 -11.89 -2.21
CA ARG A 582 4.78 -13.23 -1.88
C ARG A 582 6.17 -13.49 -2.45
N LEU A 583 6.42 -13.03 -3.67
CA LEU A 583 7.73 -13.13 -4.30
C LEU A 583 8.79 -12.34 -3.52
N ILE A 584 8.50 -11.10 -3.14
CA ILE A 584 9.41 -10.26 -2.35
C ILE A 584 9.71 -10.92 -0.99
N GLU A 585 8.69 -11.40 -0.28
CA GLU A 585 8.83 -12.09 1.00
C GLU A 585 9.70 -13.35 0.88
N GLN A 586 9.53 -14.13 -0.17
CA GLN A 586 10.30 -15.36 -0.39
C GLN A 586 11.79 -15.10 -0.66
N LEU A 587 12.09 -13.96 -1.29
CA LEU A 587 13.48 -13.56 -1.62
C LEU A 587 14.11 -12.64 -0.56
N GLU A 588 13.38 -12.24 0.50
CA GLU A 588 13.82 -11.21 1.45
C GLU A 588 15.18 -11.51 2.08
N ASN A 589 15.46 -12.77 2.37
CA ASN A 589 16.69 -13.20 3.05
C ASN A 589 17.90 -13.35 2.12
N LEU A 590 17.73 -13.18 0.80
CA LEU A 590 18.85 -13.23 -0.13
C LEU A 590 19.76 -12.02 0.06
N THR A 591 21.02 -12.28 0.40
CA THR A 591 22.02 -11.23 0.60
C THR A 591 23.31 -11.56 -0.13
N VAL A 592 24.02 -10.52 -0.55
CA VAL A 592 25.39 -10.61 -1.05
C VAL A 592 26.33 -10.30 0.11
N VAL A 593 27.28 -11.19 0.34
CA VAL A 593 28.36 -11.00 1.32
C VAL A 593 29.59 -10.49 0.58
N GLU A 594 29.95 -9.24 0.84
CA GLU A 594 31.18 -8.62 0.37
C GLU A 594 32.28 -8.91 1.39
N THR A 595 33.31 -9.62 0.98
CA THR A 595 34.47 -9.89 1.78
C THR A 595 35.63 -9.03 1.28
N HIS A 596 36.03 -8.05 2.08
CA HIS A 596 37.20 -7.21 1.77
C HIS A 596 38.45 -7.90 2.26
N CYS A 597 39.32 -8.28 1.35
CA CYS A 597 40.56 -8.96 1.62
C CYS A 597 41.69 -7.99 1.98
N TRP A 598 42.76 -8.51 2.55
CA TRP A 598 43.93 -7.71 2.98
C TRP A 598 44.70 -7.08 1.81
N ASP A 599 44.71 -7.73 0.66
CA ASP A 599 45.30 -7.25 -0.59
C ASP A 599 44.48 -6.11 -1.26
N GLY A 600 43.37 -5.74 -0.67
CA GLY A 600 42.45 -4.73 -1.21
C GLY A 600 41.38 -5.30 -2.16
N SER A 601 41.46 -6.60 -2.48
CA SER A 601 40.41 -7.24 -3.28
C SER A 601 39.08 -7.35 -2.53
N VAL A 602 37.99 -7.37 -3.28
CA VAL A 602 36.63 -7.56 -2.75
C VAL A 602 36.06 -8.82 -3.39
N VAL A 603 35.71 -9.78 -2.56
CA VAL A 603 35.07 -11.02 -2.97
C VAL A 603 33.61 -10.97 -2.60
N CYS A 604 32.74 -11.10 -3.60
CA CYS A 604 31.26 -11.08 -3.42
C CYS A 604 30.70 -12.50 -3.56
N ARG A 605 29.94 -12.94 -2.57
CA ARG A 605 29.27 -14.26 -2.59
C ARG A 605 27.81 -14.11 -2.21
N LEU A 606 26.94 -14.87 -2.86
CA LEU A 606 25.56 -15.00 -2.45
C LEU A 606 25.47 -15.87 -1.18
N THR A 607 24.56 -15.52 -0.26
CA THR A 607 24.23 -16.40 0.88
C THR A 607 23.67 -17.73 0.38
N PRO A 608 23.77 -18.81 1.16
CA PRO A 608 23.16 -20.09 0.80
C PRO A 608 21.69 -19.92 0.44
N VAL A 609 21.32 -20.51 -0.67
CA VAL A 609 19.98 -20.40 -1.29
C VAL A 609 19.22 -21.70 -1.02
N SER A 610 17.98 -21.63 -0.56
CA SER A 610 17.11 -22.80 -0.45
C SER A 610 16.72 -23.34 -1.83
N ASP A 611 16.29 -24.59 -1.91
CA ASP A 611 15.87 -25.18 -3.18
C ASP A 611 14.67 -24.44 -3.78
N GLU A 612 13.73 -23.98 -2.94
CA GLU A 612 12.59 -23.15 -3.39
C GLU A 612 13.05 -21.81 -3.97
N GLN A 613 14.00 -21.15 -3.30
CA GLN A 613 14.60 -19.92 -3.80
C GLN A 613 15.34 -20.14 -5.10
N ARG A 614 16.08 -21.25 -5.24
CA ARG A 614 16.79 -21.61 -6.46
C ARG A 614 15.83 -21.77 -7.64
N GLN A 615 14.78 -22.56 -7.47
CA GLN A 615 13.74 -22.72 -8.49
C GLN A 615 13.09 -21.38 -8.88
N LEU A 616 12.84 -20.52 -7.89
CA LEU A 616 12.29 -19.19 -8.14
C LEU A 616 13.29 -18.30 -8.89
N MET A 617 14.55 -18.33 -8.56
CA MET A 617 15.62 -17.59 -9.25
C MET A 617 15.77 -18.05 -10.71
N ASP A 618 15.71 -19.35 -10.95
CA ASP A 618 15.75 -19.93 -12.31
C ASP A 618 14.54 -19.48 -13.12
N PHE A 619 13.34 -19.50 -12.51
CA PHE A 619 12.11 -18.98 -13.12
C PHE A 619 12.25 -17.49 -13.47
N LEU A 620 12.71 -16.66 -12.54
CA LEU A 620 12.91 -15.22 -12.75
C LEU A 620 13.99 -14.93 -13.79
N SER A 621 15.04 -15.75 -13.85
CA SER A 621 16.07 -15.65 -14.89
C SER A 621 15.49 -15.95 -16.27
N GLY A 622 14.61 -16.96 -16.37
CA GLY A 622 13.83 -17.26 -17.57
C GLY A 622 12.90 -16.11 -17.97
N LEU A 623 12.25 -15.48 -16.99
CA LEU A 623 11.40 -14.30 -17.19
C LEU A 623 12.22 -13.12 -17.75
N VAL A 624 13.35 -12.80 -17.12
CA VAL A 624 14.28 -11.75 -17.54
C VAL A 624 14.72 -11.97 -18.98
N LEU A 625 15.08 -13.21 -19.33
CA LEU A 625 15.48 -13.58 -20.68
C LEU A 625 14.34 -13.45 -21.70
N ALA A 626 13.14 -13.95 -21.34
CA ALA A 626 11.96 -13.93 -22.22
C ALA A 626 11.48 -12.51 -22.52
N LEU A 627 11.56 -11.60 -21.55
CA LEU A 627 11.23 -10.18 -21.70
C LEU A 627 12.37 -9.35 -22.33
N ARG A 628 13.51 -10.01 -22.68
CA ARG A 628 14.73 -9.32 -23.17
C ARG A 628 15.20 -8.22 -22.23
N LEU A 629 15.01 -8.39 -20.92
CA LEU A 629 15.41 -7.40 -19.94
C LEU A 629 16.93 -7.23 -19.92
N PRO A 630 17.44 -6.01 -19.75
CA PRO A 630 18.88 -5.80 -19.60
C PRO A 630 19.39 -6.54 -18.35
N ARG A 631 20.60 -7.09 -18.44
CA ARG A 631 21.18 -7.93 -17.39
C ARG A 631 22.09 -7.09 -16.50
N LEU A 632 21.84 -7.07 -15.20
CA LEU A 632 22.80 -6.51 -14.24
C LEU A 632 23.82 -7.59 -13.90
N ARG A 633 25.12 -7.26 -14.09
CA ARG A 633 26.22 -8.16 -13.70
C ARG A 633 26.70 -7.76 -12.30
N LEU A 634 26.49 -8.63 -11.33
CA LEU A 634 27.21 -8.58 -10.05
C LEU A 634 28.49 -9.37 -10.21
N ALA A 635 29.62 -8.83 -9.74
CA ALA A 635 30.87 -9.53 -9.69
C ALA A 635 30.83 -10.59 -8.57
N LEU A 636 30.21 -11.74 -8.84
CA LEU A 636 30.21 -12.88 -7.93
C LEU A 636 31.36 -13.84 -8.29
N THR A 637 32.00 -14.42 -7.29
CA THR A 637 33.17 -15.26 -7.45
C THR A 637 32.88 -16.73 -7.79
N ALA A 638 31.59 -17.12 -7.82
CA ALA A 638 31.17 -18.47 -8.19
C ALA A 638 30.13 -18.43 -9.31
N PRO A 639 30.35 -19.06 -10.47
CA PRO A 639 29.49 -19.03 -11.63
C PRO A 639 28.07 -19.61 -11.40
N SER A 640 27.95 -20.57 -10.48
CA SER A 640 26.67 -21.22 -10.13
C SER A 640 25.74 -20.37 -9.28
N GLU A 641 26.17 -19.18 -8.84
CA GLU A 641 25.47 -18.33 -7.91
C GLU A 641 25.09 -16.96 -8.53
N LEU A 642 25.21 -16.85 -9.85
CA LEU A 642 25.01 -15.58 -10.57
C LEU A 642 23.52 -15.28 -10.77
N LEU A 643 23.07 -14.21 -10.15
CA LEU A 643 21.84 -13.50 -10.51
C LEU A 643 22.18 -12.42 -11.55
N ILE A 644 21.54 -12.49 -12.71
CA ILE A 644 21.76 -11.56 -13.80
C ILE A 644 20.90 -10.32 -13.55
N LEU A 645 21.56 -9.21 -13.25
CA LEU A 645 20.95 -7.87 -13.10
C LEU A 645 21.31 -7.00 -14.32
N PRO A 646 20.51 -6.00 -14.71
CA PRO A 646 20.85 -5.10 -15.80
C PRO A 646 22.15 -4.33 -15.55
N ALA A 647 22.95 -4.12 -16.57
CA ALA A 647 24.18 -3.36 -16.47
C ALA A 647 23.85 -1.86 -16.25
N PRO A 648 24.58 -1.13 -15.40
CA PRO A 648 24.40 0.31 -15.31
C PRO A 648 24.77 0.97 -16.66
N PRO A 649 24.09 2.06 -17.05
CA PRO A 649 24.51 2.83 -18.22
C PRO A 649 25.94 3.27 -18.02
N THR A 650 26.75 3.14 -19.06
CA THR A 650 28.19 3.32 -19.12
C THR A 650 28.67 4.59 -18.42
N ALA A 651 28.94 4.52 -17.11
CA ALA A 651 29.92 5.36 -16.47
C ALA A 651 31.24 4.60 -16.56
N THR A 652 32.23 5.18 -17.20
CA THR A 652 33.60 4.70 -17.27
C THR A 652 34.16 4.51 -15.86
N LEU A 653 33.95 3.33 -15.31
CA LEU A 653 34.66 2.86 -14.12
C LEU A 653 35.88 2.11 -14.60
N GLY A 654 37.05 2.60 -14.17
CA GLY A 654 38.29 1.93 -14.41
C GLY A 654 38.26 0.44 -14.05
N GLN A 655 38.68 -0.35 -14.96
CA GLN A 655 39.00 -1.76 -14.94
C GLN A 655 38.67 -2.55 -13.66
N VAL A 656 37.46 -3.08 -13.63
CA VAL A 656 37.17 -4.30 -12.88
C VAL A 656 36.96 -5.38 -13.94
N THR A 657 37.85 -6.38 -13.95
CA THR A 657 37.82 -7.50 -14.88
C THR A 657 36.52 -8.27 -14.68
N LEU A 658 35.58 -8.04 -15.57
CA LEU A 658 34.34 -8.79 -15.67
C LEU A 658 34.65 -10.13 -16.33
N ALA A 659 34.55 -11.24 -15.60
CA ALA A 659 34.41 -12.53 -16.22
C ALA A 659 33.12 -12.57 -17.02
N GLU A 660 33.18 -12.60 -18.33
CA GLU A 660 32.08 -12.87 -19.23
C GLU A 660 31.56 -14.28 -18.96
N ILE A 661 30.30 -14.39 -18.58
CA ILE A 661 29.62 -15.67 -18.58
C ILE A 661 28.59 -15.61 -19.68
N ALA A 662 28.78 -16.48 -20.64
CA ALA A 662 27.89 -16.75 -21.76
C ALA A 662 26.54 -17.31 -21.33
#